data_9d67dd1bec17b1ae1f0a1fc2272a1b2c
#
_entry.id   9d67dd1bec17b1ae1f0a1fc2272a1b2c
#
_cell.length_a   1.000
_cell.length_b   1.000
_cell.length_c   1.000
_cell.angle_alpha   90.00
_cell.angle_beta   90.00
_cell.angle_gamma   90.00
#
_symmetry.space_group_name_H-M   'P 1'
#
loop_
_entity.id
_entity.type
_entity.pdbx_description
1 polymer ?
#
loop_
_entity_poly.entity_id
_entity_poly.type
_entity_poly.pdbx_seq_one_letter_code
_entity_poly.pdbx_strand_id
1 'polypeptide(L)'
;MRHLSIDVETFSSVDISKSGAHAYTQSPDFEILLNAYMFIGEMPEPVVLDSTEGSVLPPWFVAALSDPNVIKHAYNAVFEWLCFSRVLGYTLPIEQWRDTMLQASYCGYPLSLAAAGRAIGLPEEKQKLTAGKALIRYFCVPCKPTKANGGRTRNLPKHDPEKWVLFKEYNKQDVVTEMTIMHTLRDMPVPDTVQKQWETDVKINARGVAVDLALACGAIDIGERETAALKAEAVQLTGLDNPNSVQQLTGWVAAQTGAEVPNMRKDTVKELQQRDNPDNVQRMLELRQELGKTSTKKYNAICNCICADNRVRGLLQFYGANRTGRWAGRLVQVQNLPRTYTDPLPLARDLVKARSLDGIRAVYGSVNDTLSQLIRTAFVASSGNILIDADFSAIEARVISWLAGEQWRLDVFRTHGKIYEASASQMFGVPIERIKKGNPEYALRAKGKVAELALGYQGGTSALIAMGALQMGLKEDELPDIVQRWRDSNPNISSLWWSFNNAAIQTINDGRTRTVKYCTFALESTVSGRYFTIALPSGRKLYYVDPAIGTNRFGGASITYKGINDKNQFGTIETYGGRLVENVTQAIARDCLAEVIERLEAAGYPIVFHIHDEVVIDTAPLPHRTLEDVITIMSQPIPWAQGLPLAADGWTGDFFKKE
;
A
#
# COMPACT_ATOMS: atom_id res chain seq x y z
N MET A 1 -7.68 11.57 32.38
CA MET A 1 -6.47 11.57 31.51
C MET A 1 -6.31 12.95 30.93
N ARG A 2 -5.08 13.44 30.83
CA ARG A 2 -4.75 14.70 30.13
C ARG A 2 -4.49 14.39 28.67
N HIS A 3 -4.72 15.35 27.79
CA HIS A 3 -4.50 15.22 26.36
C HIS A 3 -3.52 16.29 25.89
N LEU A 4 -2.48 15.87 25.16
CA LEU A 4 -1.39 16.70 24.70
C LEU A 4 -1.29 16.59 23.16
N SER A 5 -1.63 17.64 22.43
CA SER A 5 -1.41 17.72 20.99
C SER A 5 -0.02 18.28 20.70
N ILE A 6 0.68 17.68 19.72
CA ILE A 6 2.09 17.95 19.44
C ILE A 6 2.32 17.98 17.93
N ASP A 7 3.19 18.89 17.45
CA ASP A 7 3.74 18.90 16.10
C ASP A 7 5.21 19.33 16.15
N VAL A 8 6.08 18.65 15.39
CA VAL A 8 7.53 18.94 15.37
C VAL A 8 8.02 19.31 13.99
N GLU A 9 8.93 20.29 13.96
CA GLU A 9 9.71 20.62 12.78
C GLU A 9 11.17 20.20 13.01
N THR A 10 11.76 19.50 12.04
CA THR A 10 13.04 18.81 12.24
C THR A 10 14.02 19.10 11.11
N PHE A 11 15.31 18.90 11.37
CA PHE A 11 16.36 18.91 10.37
C PHE A 11 17.08 17.56 10.31
N SER A 12 17.45 17.14 9.11
CA SER A 12 18.41 16.06 8.86
C SER A 12 19.02 16.25 7.47
N SER A 13 20.26 15.81 7.27
CA SER A 13 20.87 15.73 5.94
C SER A 13 20.28 14.62 5.07
N VAL A 14 19.56 13.69 5.67
CA VAL A 14 18.89 12.57 4.99
C VAL A 14 17.56 13.02 4.40
N ASP A 15 17.30 12.70 3.14
CA ASP A 15 16.04 13.03 2.45
C ASP A 15 14.91 12.08 2.90
N ILE A 16 14.03 12.57 3.78
CA ILE A 16 12.91 11.79 4.34
C ILE A 16 12.00 11.19 3.26
N SER A 17 11.87 11.85 2.11
CA SER A 17 11.00 11.35 1.02
C SER A 17 11.53 10.07 0.39
N LYS A 18 12.83 9.82 0.47
CA LYS A 18 13.51 8.62 -0.03
C LYS A 18 13.79 7.60 1.05
N SER A 19 14.20 8.06 2.24
CA SER A 19 14.65 7.21 3.34
C SER A 19 13.53 6.74 4.28
N GLY A 20 12.42 7.48 4.34
CA GLY A 20 11.40 7.30 5.34
C GLY A 20 11.81 7.83 6.73
N ALA A 21 10.84 7.91 7.65
CA ALA A 21 11.04 8.53 8.95
C ALA A 21 12.07 7.80 9.82
N HIS A 22 12.12 6.47 9.77
CA HIS A 22 13.05 5.69 10.59
C HIS A 22 14.53 5.96 10.26
N ALA A 23 14.91 5.90 9.00
CA ALA A 23 16.30 6.20 8.60
C ALA A 23 16.62 7.70 8.73
N TYR A 24 15.63 8.57 8.49
CA TYR A 24 15.75 10.02 8.66
C TYR A 24 16.09 10.39 10.11
N THR A 25 15.39 9.86 11.10
CA THR A 25 15.62 10.16 12.52
C THR A 25 16.89 9.51 13.07
N GLN A 26 17.45 8.49 12.41
CA GLN A 26 18.71 7.86 12.77
C GLN A 26 19.94 8.63 12.26
N SER A 27 19.77 9.65 11.43
CA SER A 27 20.89 10.47 10.96
C SER A 27 21.66 11.07 12.14
N PRO A 28 23.01 11.11 12.08
CA PRO A 28 23.82 11.71 13.15
C PRO A 28 23.54 13.20 13.39
N ASP A 29 23.06 13.89 12.37
CA ASP A 29 22.74 15.33 12.40
C ASP A 29 21.24 15.62 12.54
N PHE A 30 20.46 14.58 12.88
CA PHE A 30 19.04 14.76 13.18
C PHE A 30 18.84 15.64 14.42
N GLU A 31 17.98 16.64 14.30
CA GLU A 31 17.56 17.47 15.42
C GLU A 31 16.10 17.94 15.28
N ILE A 32 15.44 18.14 16.41
CA ILE A 32 14.14 18.84 16.47
C ILE A 32 14.46 20.35 16.53
N LEU A 33 13.91 21.11 15.58
CA LEU A 33 14.07 22.57 15.49
C LEU A 33 13.01 23.29 16.30
N LEU A 34 11.75 22.93 16.07
CA LEU A 34 10.58 23.49 16.73
C LEU A 34 9.70 22.35 17.25
N ASN A 35 9.05 22.60 18.36
CA ASN A 35 8.04 21.71 18.92
C ASN A 35 6.86 22.56 19.38
N ALA A 36 5.78 22.57 18.60
CA ALA A 36 4.51 23.16 19.01
C ALA A 36 3.71 22.15 19.83
N TYR A 37 3.11 22.60 20.93
CA TYR A 37 2.29 21.75 21.78
C TYR A 37 1.14 22.49 22.43
N MET A 38 0.10 21.74 22.81
CA MET A 38 -1.03 22.26 23.57
C MET A 38 -1.61 21.16 24.48
N PHE A 39 -1.72 21.44 25.77
CA PHE A 39 -2.58 20.65 26.65
C PHE A 39 -4.04 21.04 26.42
N ILE A 40 -4.79 20.10 25.85
CA ILE A 40 -6.18 20.35 25.41
C ILE A 40 -7.08 20.61 26.60
N GLY A 41 -7.77 21.75 26.58
CA GLY A 41 -8.64 22.18 27.67
C GLY A 41 -7.93 22.86 28.85
N GLU A 42 -6.59 22.89 28.87
CA GLU A 42 -5.80 23.54 29.93
C GLU A 42 -5.11 24.82 29.44
N MET A 43 -4.80 24.91 28.16
CA MET A 43 -4.12 26.06 27.55
C MET A 43 -5.04 26.77 26.55
N PRO A 44 -4.96 28.11 26.44
CA PRO A 44 -5.80 28.88 25.51
C PRO A 44 -5.35 28.74 24.04
N GLU A 45 -4.04 28.53 23.81
CA GLU A 45 -3.44 28.40 22.49
C GLU A 45 -2.17 27.55 22.53
N PRO A 46 -1.72 26.98 21.38
CA PRO A 46 -0.47 26.23 21.31
C PRO A 46 0.75 27.14 21.62
N VAL A 47 1.77 26.55 22.25
CA VAL A 47 3.06 27.18 22.53
C VAL A 47 4.13 26.46 21.71
N VAL A 48 5.13 27.20 21.24
CA VAL A 48 6.28 26.65 20.50
C VAL A 48 7.53 26.67 21.38
N LEU A 49 8.17 25.53 21.51
CA LEU A 49 9.53 25.41 22.06
C LEU A 49 10.52 25.50 20.89
N ASP A 50 11.43 26.46 20.96
CA ASP A 50 12.48 26.67 19.96
C ASP A 50 13.78 26.01 20.46
N SER A 51 14.12 24.84 19.92
CA SER A 51 15.30 24.08 20.32
C SER A 51 16.61 24.70 19.82
N THR A 52 16.55 25.64 18.88
CA THR A 52 17.76 26.30 18.32
C THR A 52 18.35 27.37 19.25
N GLU A 53 17.57 27.81 20.25
CA GLU A 53 18.00 28.75 21.28
C GLU A 53 18.65 28.08 22.49
N GLY A 54 19.10 26.81 22.35
CA GLY A 54 19.78 26.05 23.41
C GLY A 54 18.81 25.37 24.38
N SER A 55 17.55 25.34 24.10
CA SER A 55 16.50 24.72 24.94
C SER A 55 16.54 23.21 24.77
N VAL A 56 17.12 22.50 25.72
CA VAL A 56 16.81 21.10 25.98
C VAL A 56 15.30 21.00 26.27
N LEU A 57 14.63 19.94 25.82
CA LEU A 57 13.21 19.72 26.13
C LEU A 57 12.99 19.90 27.62
N PRO A 58 12.06 20.76 28.08
CA PRO A 58 11.87 21.02 29.51
C PRO A 58 11.56 19.72 30.27
N PRO A 59 12.06 19.52 31.48
CA PRO A 59 11.86 18.28 32.26
C PRO A 59 10.38 17.89 32.41
N TRP A 60 9.50 18.87 32.57
CA TRP A 60 8.06 18.64 32.66
C TRP A 60 7.47 18.11 31.35
N PHE A 61 7.99 18.53 30.18
CA PHE A 61 7.55 18.06 28.90
C PHE A 61 8.02 16.60 28.66
N VAL A 62 9.29 16.30 29.02
CA VAL A 62 9.81 14.92 28.98
C VAL A 62 8.99 14.00 29.89
N ALA A 63 8.64 14.47 31.10
CA ALA A 63 7.77 13.75 32.00
C ALA A 63 6.38 13.48 31.38
N ALA A 64 5.78 14.49 30.75
CA ALA A 64 4.49 14.34 30.07
C ALA A 64 4.54 13.35 28.89
N LEU A 65 5.64 13.30 28.14
CA LEU A 65 5.81 12.31 27.05
C LEU A 65 5.82 10.87 27.58
N SER A 66 6.33 10.64 28.78
CA SER A 66 6.45 9.32 29.40
C SER A 66 5.29 8.96 30.34
N ASP A 67 4.47 9.95 30.74
CA ASP A 67 3.35 9.73 31.67
C ASP A 67 2.23 8.90 31.04
N PRO A 68 1.86 7.74 31.61
CA PRO A 68 0.76 6.92 31.12
C PRO A 68 -0.61 7.60 31.21
N ASN A 69 -0.76 8.64 32.03
CA ASN A 69 -2.00 9.41 32.18
C ASN A 69 -2.12 10.57 31.18
N VAL A 70 -1.10 10.77 30.33
CA VAL A 70 -1.11 11.77 29.25
C VAL A 70 -1.22 11.06 27.90
N ILE A 71 -2.31 11.30 27.19
CA ILE A 71 -2.50 10.83 25.81
C ILE A 71 -1.93 11.88 24.85
N LYS A 72 -1.00 11.47 24.00
CA LYS A 72 -0.36 12.31 22.98
C LYS A 72 -1.13 12.21 21.67
N HIS A 73 -1.42 13.34 21.06
CA HIS A 73 -2.07 13.45 19.75
C HIS A 73 -1.13 14.13 18.77
N ALA A 74 -1.08 13.62 17.55
CA ALA A 74 -0.39 14.28 16.46
C ALA A 74 -1.02 13.86 15.10
N TYR A 75 -0.75 14.62 14.06
CA TYR A 75 -1.13 14.24 12.70
C TYR A 75 0.01 13.48 12.03
N ASN A 76 -0.15 12.16 11.85
CA ASN A 76 0.92 11.20 11.52
C ASN A 76 1.84 10.93 12.72
N ALA A 77 1.24 10.63 13.86
CA ALA A 77 1.85 10.52 15.19
C ALA A 77 3.10 9.62 15.28
N VAL A 78 3.29 8.70 14.34
CA VAL A 78 4.50 7.86 14.24
C VAL A 78 5.75 8.72 14.03
N PHE A 79 5.64 9.86 13.36
CA PHE A 79 6.77 10.75 13.12
C PHE A 79 7.23 11.41 14.43
N GLU A 80 6.31 12.01 15.18
CA GLU A 80 6.59 12.63 16.48
C GLU A 80 7.12 11.58 17.48
N TRP A 81 6.49 10.41 17.51
CA TRP A 81 6.92 9.28 18.34
C TRP A 81 8.38 8.88 18.06
N LEU A 82 8.78 8.79 16.79
CA LEU A 82 10.16 8.50 16.39
C LEU A 82 11.12 9.63 16.77
N CYS A 83 10.74 10.88 16.51
CA CYS A 83 11.57 12.05 16.80
C CYS A 83 11.88 12.14 18.29
N PHE A 84 10.87 12.05 19.16
CA PHE A 84 11.08 12.11 20.60
C PHE A 84 11.79 10.87 21.14
N SER A 85 11.47 9.66 20.66
CA SER A 85 12.21 8.45 21.05
C SER A 85 13.69 8.57 20.71
N ARG A 86 14.03 9.16 19.55
CA ARG A 86 15.42 9.39 19.14
C ARG A 86 16.14 10.38 20.05
N VAL A 87 15.51 11.51 20.37
CA VAL A 87 16.12 12.56 21.21
C VAL A 87 16.27 12.11 22.65
N LEU A 88 15.30 11.35 23.17
CA LEU A 88 15.33 10.83 24.54
C LEU A 88 16.27 9.61 24.70
N GLY A 89 16.65 8.95 23.61
CA GLY A 89 17.52 7.78 23.64
C GLY A 89 16.83 6.47 24.08
N TYR A 90 15.51 6.47 24.20
CA TYR A 90 14.69 5.28 24.47
C TYR A 90 13.35 5.34 23.74
N THR A 91 12.77 4.17 23.47
CA THR A 91 11.48 4.07 22.79
C THR A 91 10.34 4.42 23.73
N LEU A 92 9.55 5.43 23.35
CA LEU A 92 8.33 5.80 24.06
C LEU A 92 7.24 4.73 23.89
N PRO A 93 6.34 4.51 24.88
CA PRO A 93 5.20 3.62 24.74
C PRO A 93 4.23 4.14 23.67
N ILE A 94 3.99 3.36 22.63
CA ILE A 94 3.10 3.74 21.50
C ILE A 94 1.62 3.75 21.92
N GLU A 95 1.26 2.98 22.93
CA GLU A 95 -0.11 2.83 23.44
C GLU A 95 -0.72 4.15 23.94
N GLN A 96 0.13 5.13 24.25
CA GLN A 96 -0.28 6.46 24.72
C GLN A 96 -0.45 7.47 23.56
N TRP A 97 -0.29 7.05 22.33
CA TRP A 97 -0.38 7.91 21.15
C TRP A 97 -1.68 7.69 20.40
N ARG A 98 -2.21 8.77 19.85
CA ARG A 98 -3.39 8.77 18.97
C ARG A 98 -3.04 9.53 17.69
N ASP A 99 -3.33 8.94 16.57
CA ASP A 99 -3.02 9.51 15.26
C ASP A 99 -4.29 10.11 14.63
N THR A 100 -4.35 11.43 14.56
CA THR A 100 -5.48 12.14 13.93
C THR A 100 -5.54 11.90 12.42
N MET A 101 -4.42 11.55 11.77
CA MET A 101 -4.43 11.08 10.38
C MET A 101 -5.19 9.74 10.25
N LEU A 102 -5.02 8.82 11.22
CA LEU A 102 -5.79 7.59 11.27
C LEU A 102 -7.28 7.89 11.41
N GLN A 103 -7.69 8.78 12.31
CA GLN A 103 -9.09 9.16 12.49
C GLN A 103 -9.67 9.76 11.20
N ALA A 104 -8.96 10.68 10.55
CA ALA A 104 -9.39 11.28 9.28
C ALA A 104 -9.53 10.21 8.18
N SER A 105 -8.55 9.32 8.02
CA SER A 105 -8.60 8.26 6.99
C SER A 105 -9.68 7.20 7.28
N TYR A 106 -9.91 6.88 8.55
CA TYR A 106 -11.01 6.00 8.99
C TYR A 106 -12.37 6.56 8.58
N CYS A 107 -12.56 7.88 8.69
CA CYS A 107 -13.77 8.59 8.26
C CYS A 107 -13.84 8.85 6.74
N GLY A 108 -12.89 8.36 5.94
CA GLY A 108 -12.90 8.47 4.48
C GLY A 108 -12.23 9.72 3.90
N TYR A 109 -11.52 10.51 4.72
CA TYR A 109 -10.81 11.73 4.31
C TYR A 109 -9.38 11.46 3.81
N PRO A 110 -8.74 12.43 3.12
CA PRO A 110 -7.36 12.33 2.67
C PRO A 110 -6.34 12.22 3.81
N LEU A 111 -5.20 11.55 3.53
CA LEU A 111 -4.14 11.33 4.52
C LEU A 111 -3.33 12.59 4.89
N SER A 112 -3.22 13.60 4.02
CA SER A 112 -2.42 14.78 4.35
C SER A 112 -3.22 15.80 5.16
N LEU A 113 -2.61 16.41 6.20
CA LEU A 113 -3.22 17.40 7.07
C LEU A 113 -3.93 18.53 6.28
N ALA A 114 -3.21 19.11 5.30
CA ALA A 114 -3.79 20.17 4.46
C ALA A 114 -4.98 19.71 3.60
N ALA A 115 -4.93 18.48 3.07
CA ALA A 115 -6.02 17.98 2.23
C ALA A 115 -7.22 17.54 3.10
N ALA A 116 -6.99 16.98 4.26
CA ALA A 116 -8.03 16.61 5.23
C ALA A 116 -8.76 17.87 5.73
N GLY A 117 -8.03 18.90 6.15
CA GLY A 117 -8.62 20.17 6.61
C GLY A 117 -9.52 20.80 5.54
N ARG A 118 -9.06 20.87 4.28
CA ARG A 118 -9.89 21.34 3.16
C ARG A 118 -11.10 20.46 2.88
N ALA A 119 -10.92 19.14 2.89
CA ALA A 119 -11.98 18.18 2.60
C ALA A 119 -13.09 18.18 3.67
N ILE A 120 -12.73 18.43 4.93
CA ILE A 120 -13.65 18.58 6.06
C ILE A 120 -14.35 19.95 6.00
N GLY A 121 -13.80 20.94 5.27
CA GLY A 121 -14.35 22.28 5.14
C GLY A 121 -13.98 23.18 6.32
N LEU A 122 -12.78 23.02 6.89
CA LEU A 122 -12.31 23.92 7.95
C LEU A 122 -12.25 25.38 7.45
N PRO A 123 -12.58 26.37 8.30
CA PRO A 123 -12.37 27.79 7.99
C PRO A 123 -10.90 28.06 7.64
N GLU A 124 -10.64 29.05 6.77
CA GLU A 124 -9.29 29.32 6.25
C GLU A 124 -8.26 29.56 7.37
N GLU A 125 -8.64 30.27 8.41
CA GLU A 125 -7.81 30.55 9.59
C GLU A 125 -7.49 29.31 10.45
N LYS A 126 -8.17 28.18 10.19
CA LYS A 126 -7.95 26.89 10.84
C LYS A 126 -7.24 25.88 9.94
N GLN A 127 -6.96 26.25 8.69
CA GLN A 127 -6.25 25.40 7.74
C GLN A 127 -4.73 25.56 7.87
N LYS A 128 -4.02 24.52 7.41
CA LYS A 128 -2.56 24.54 7.29
C LYS A 128 -2.08 25.68 6.39
N LEU A 129 -1.08 26.44 6.84
CA LEU A 129 -0.54 27.58 6.10
C LEU A 129 0.14 27.13 4.79
N THR A 130 -0.13 27.84 3.71
CA THR A 130 0.40 27.53 2.36
C THR A 130 1.90 27.78 2.25
N ALA A 131 2.47 28.71 3.04
CA ALA A 131 3.90 29.03 3.07
C ALA A 131 4.78 27.88 3.60
N GLY A 132 4.21 26.87 4.27
CA GLY A 132 4.94 25.82 4.98
C GLY A 132 5.95 25.06 4.12
N LYS A 133 5.60 24.70 2.88
CA LYS A 133 6.53 23.97 1.98
C LYS A 133 7.83 24.74 1.71
N ALA A 134 7.75 26.07 1.58
CA ALA A 134 8.93 26.91 1.36
C ALA A 134 9.77 27.02 2.62
N LEU A 135 9.14 27.12 3.79
CA LEU A 135 9.80 27.20 5.09
C LEU A 135 10.48 25.89 5.46
N ILE A 136 9.81 24.76 5.31
CA ILE A 136 10.38 23.41 5.49
C ILE A 136 11.61 23.24 4.57
N ARG A 137 11.49 23.57 3.27
CA ARG A 137 12.62 23.50 2.35
C ARG A 137 13.78 24.38 2.77
N TYR A 138 13.49 25.53 3.39
CA TYR A 138 14.53 26.49 3.80
C TYR A 138 15.26 26.03 5.06
N PHE A 139 14.55 25.57 6.12
CA PHE A 139 15.14 25.27 7.42
C PHE A 139 15.40 23.77 7.64
N CYS A 140 14.54 22.89 7.11
CA CYS A 140 14.58 21.45 7.41
C CYS A 140 15.40 20.63 6.42
N VAL A 141 15.81 21.21 5.29
CA VAL A 141 16.53 20.50 4.22
C VAL A 141 17.89 21.17 3.97
N PRO A 142 18.96 20.40 3.73
CA PRO A 142 20.26 20.96 3.36
C PRO A 142 20.17 21.87 2.12
N CYS A 143 20.88 23.00 2.14
CA CYS A 143 20.98 23.90 1.00
C CYS A 143 22.29 23.69 0.25
N LYS A 144 22.29 23.95 -1.05
CA LYS A 144 23.53 23.91 -1.85
C LYS A 144 24.44 25.08 -1.47
N PRO A 145 25.74 24.85 -1.25
CA PRO A 145 26.70 25.92 -1.01
C PRO A 145 26.85 26.79 -2.28
N THR A 146 26.71 28.09 -2.11
CA THR A 146 26.87 29.09 -3.19
C THR A 146 27.63 30.30 -2.66
N LYS A 147 28.19 31.14 -3.56
CA LYS A 147 28.82 32.41 -3.15
C LYS A 147 27.78 33.33 -2.43
N ALA A 148 26.56 33.35 -2.91
CA ALA A 148 25.48 34.18 -2.35
C ALA A 148 25.09 33.78 -0.93
N ASN A 149 25.17 32.50 -0.57
CA ASN A 149 24.85 32.05 0.78
C ASN A 149 26.09 31.86 1.68
N GLY A 150 27.27 32.36 1.27
CA GLY A 150 28.51 32.22 2.04
C GLY A 150 29.06 30.81 2.12
N GLY A 151 28.72 29.93 1.20
CA GLY A 151 29.17 28.52 1.14
C GLY A 151 28.50 27.60 2.15
N ARG A 152 27.40 28.02 2.81
CA ARG A 152 26.73 27.19 3.81
C ARG A 152 25.91 26.07 3.18
N THR A 153 25.82 24.96 3.92
CA THR A 153 25.04 23.77 3.55
C THR A 153 23.70 23.69 4.30
N ARG A 154 23.46 24.62 5.25
CA ARG A 154 22.28 24.66 6.10
C ARG A 154 21.87 26.10 6.41
N ASN A 155 20.57 26.37 6.45
CA ASN A 155 20.01 27.61 6.93
C ASN A 155 19.64 27.52 8.40
N LEU A 156 20.04 28.49 9.19
CA LEU A 156 19.76 28.64 10.62
C LEU A 156 18.85 29.86 10.84
N PRO A 157 18.17 30.01 12.00
CA PRO A 157 17.30 31.15 12.29
C PRO A 157 17.93 32.51 12.00
N LYS A 158 19.20 32.69 12.37
CA LYS A 158 19.97 33.93 12.17
C LYS A 158 20.15 34.36 10.69
N HIS A 159 19.95 33.44 9.75
CA HIS A 159 20.12 33.73 8.32
C HIS A 159 18.87 34.36 7.69
N ASP A 160 17.71 34.20 8.34
CA ASP A 160 16.44 34.82 7.95
C ASP A 160 15.47 34.80 9.15
N PRO A 161 15.63 35.78 10.08
CA PRO A 161 14.82 35.83 11.30
C PRO A 161 13.31 36.00 11.02
N GLU A 162 12.95 36.71 9.94
CA GLU A 162 11.53 36.92 9.59
C GLU A 162 10.88 35.60 9.17
N LYS A 163 11.56 34.80 8.31
CA LYS A 163 11.08 33.47 7.97
C LYS A 163 11.04 32.55 9.19
N TRP A 164 11.95 32.72 10.16
CA TRP A 164 11.93 31.91 11.37
C TRP A 164 10.71 32.19 12.24
N VAL A 165 10.33 33.45 12.40
CA VAL A 165 9.08 33.83 13.09
C VAL A 165 7.87 33.22 12.37
N LEU A 166 7.81 33.33 11.04
CA LEU A 166 6.73 32.71 10.26
C LEU A 166 6.72 31.19 10.37
N PHE A 167 7.90 30.55 10.55
CA PHE A 167 8.01 29.10 10.71
C PHE A 167 7.49 28.65 12.09
N LYS A 168 7.70 29.43 13.15
CA LYS A 168 7.07 29.19 14.46
C LYS A 168 5.53 29.28 14.38
N GLU A 169 4.99 30.28 13.67
CA GLU A 169 3.55 30.38 13.47
C GLU A 169 3.00 29.23 12.61
N TYR A 170 3.77 28.77 11.63
CA TYR A 170 3.41 27.61 10.84
C TYR A 170 3.30 26.33 11.70
N ASN A 171 4.31 26.03 12.54
CA ASN A 171 4.31 24.89 13.46
C ASN A 171 3.14 24.95 14.46
N LYS A 172 2.84 26.16 14.99
CA LYS A 172 1.68 26.44 15.85
C LYS A 172 0.35 26.13 15.14
N GLN A 173 0.25 26.58 13.88
CA GLN A 173 -0.95 26.37 13.06
C GLN A 173 -1.20 24.88 12.74
N ASP A 174 -0.16 24.07 12.60
CA ASP A 174 -0.32 22.63 12.37
C ASP A 174 -0.99 21.94 13.57
N VAL A 175 -0.66 22.30 14.82
CA VAL A 175 -1.38 21.87 16.03
C VAL A 175 -2.83 22.35 16.04
N VAL A 176 -3.09 23.62 15.69
CA VAL A 176 -4.46 24.16 15.61
C VAL A 176 -5.28 23.37 14.58
N THR A 177 -4.70 23.10 13.41
CA THR A 177 -5.38 22.38 12.33
C THR A 177 -5.68 20.92 12.75
N GLU A 178 -4.69 20.23 13.34
CA GLU A 178 -4.84 18.87 13.86
C GLU A 178 -5.97 18.78 14.88
N MET A 179 -5.93 19.62 15.93
CA MET A 179 -6.95 19.64 16.97
C MET A 179 -8.34 19.96 16.44
N THR A 180 -8.43 20.85 15.44
CA THR A 180 -9.72 21.20 14.82
C THR A 180 -10.29 20.01 14.05
N ILE A 181 -9.45 19.25 13.33
CA ILE A 181 -9.86 18.01 12.66
C ILE A 181 -10.33 16.98 13.68
N MET A 182 -9.55 16.72 14.72
CA MET A 182 -9.87 15.77 15.80
C MET A 182 -11.21 16.14 16.45
N HIS A 183 -11.40 17.42 16.80
CA HIS A 183 -12.66 17.90 17.40
C HIS A 183 -13.84 17.76 16.45
N THR A 184 -13.67 18.07 15.17
CA THR A 184 -14.73 17.97 14.15
C THR A 184 -15.16 16.53 13.93
N LEU A 185 -14.25 15.58 14.03
CA LEU A 185 -14.52 14.14 13.86
C LEU A 185 -14.80 13.39 15.18
N ARG A 186 -14.99 14.09 16.28
CA ARG A 186 -15.14 13.47 17.64
C ARG A 186 -16.31 12.48 17.76
N ASP A 187 -17.36 12.68 16.95
CA ASP A 187 -18.54 11.78 16.96
C ASP A 187 -18.29 10.45 16.22
N MET A 188 -17.13 10.34 15.56
CA MET A 188 -16.69 9.16 14.80
C MET A 188 -15.29 8.72 15.28
N PRO A 189 -15.18 8.26 16.53
CA PRO A 189 -13.88 7.84 17.07
C PRO A 189 -13.37 6.59 16.36
N VAL A 190 -12.05 6.45 16.32
CA VAL A 190 -11.41 5.20 15.91
C VAL A 190 -11.75 4.12 16.97
N PRO A 191 -12.29 2.96 16.57
CA PRO A 191 -12.57 1.88 17.54
C PRO A 191 -11.29 1.40 18.24
N ASP A 192 -11.39 0.99 19.51
CA ASP A 192 -10.24 0.50 20.29
C ASP A 192 -9.52 -0.69 19.61
N THR A 193 -10.27 -1.55 18.94
CA THR A 193 -9.70 -2.65 18.15
C THR A 193 -8.82 -2.15 17.01
N VAL A 194 -9.23 -1.10 16.31
CA VAL A 194 -8.47 -0.48 15.21
C VAL A 194 -7.27 0.28 15.77
N GLN A 195 -7.44 0.96 16.91
CA GLN A 195 -6.34 1.62 17.61
C GLN A 195 -5.24 0.62 17.99
N LYS A 196 -5.61 -0.52 18.58
CA LYS A 196 -4.67 -1.60 18.94
C LYS A 196 -3.95 -2.16 17.69
N GLN A 197 -4.67 -2.38 16.60
CA GLN A 197 -4.08 -2.82 15.34
C GLN A 197 -3.06 -1.80 14.79
N TRP A 198 -3.32 -0.50 14.95
CA TRP A 198 -2.36 0.54 14.60
C TRP A 198 -1.12 0.51 15.49
N GLU A 199 -1.26 0.30 16.78
CA GLU A 199 -0.14 0.15 17.72
C GLU A 199 0.73 -1.06 17.36
N THR A 200 0.12 -2.18 16.97
CA THR A 200 0.81 -3.37 16.48
C THR A 200 1.51 -3.11 15.15
N ASP A 201 0.87 -2.41 14.21
CA ASP A 201 1.47 -2.00 12.94
C ASP A 201 2.72 -1.13 13.14
N VAL A 202 2.66 -0.16 14.07
CA VAL A 202 3.84 0.67 14.41
C VAL A 202 4.99 -0.19 14.93
N LYS A 203 4.72 -1.19 15.78
CA LYS A 203 5.74 -2.13 16.29
C LYS A 203 6.34 -2.99 15.16
N ILE A 204 5.53 -3.48 14.23
CA ILE A 204 5.98 -4.23 13.05
C ILE A 204 6.86 -3.35 12.16
N ASN A 205 6.40 -2.15 11.82
CA ASN A 205 7.16 -1.18 11.02
C ASN A 205 8.48 -0.77 11.70
N ALA A 206 8.51 -0.62 13.03
CA ALA A 206 9.70 -0.30 13.79
C ALA A 206 10.68 -1.48 13.91
N ARG A 207 10.19 -2.73 13.92
CA ARG A 207 11.02 -3.94 13.84
C ARG A 207 11.72 -4.01 12.50
N GLY A 208 10.96 -3.82 11.40
CA GLY A 208 11.45 -3.86 10.03
C GLY A 208 12.04 -5.22 9.65
N VAL A 209 12.62 -5.33 8.47
CA VAL A 209 13.18 -6.56 7.89
C VAL A 209 14.65 -6.39 7.54
N ALA A 210 15.45 -7.44 7.77
CA ALA A 210 16.86 -7.46 7.40
C ALA A 210 17.05 -7.51 5.88
N VAL A 211 18.13 -6.92 5.39
CA VAL A 211 18.45 -6.80 3.96
C VAL A 211 19.84 -7.35 3.66
N ASP A 212 19.93 -8.13 2.57
CA ASP A 212 21.18 -8.52 1.93
C ASP A 212 21.76 -7.32 1.15
N LEU A 213 22.55 -6.50 1.85
CA LEU A 213 23.12 -5.28 1.28
C LEU A 213 24.12 -5.60 0.14
N ALA A 214 24.83 -6.74 0.23
CA ALA A 214 25.74 -7.16 -0.83
C ALA A 214 24.98 -7.44 -2.14
N LEU A 215 23.83 -8.09 -2.04
CA LEU A 215 22.94 -8.33 -3.19
C LEU A 215 22.39 -7.02 -3.74
N ALA A 216 21.90 -6.12 -2.87
CA ALA A 216 21.33 -4.85 -3.31
C ALA A 216 22.36 -3.95 -4.03
N CYS A 217 23.56 -3.80 -3.44
CA CYS A 217 24.65 -3.02 -4.04
C CYS A 217 25.18 -3.67 -5.34
N GLY A 218 25.30 -5.01 -5.37
CA GLY A 218 25.70 -5.74 -6.57
C GLY A 218 24.72 -5.55 -7.72
N ALA A 219 23.42 -5.61 -7.42
CA ALA A 219 22.36 -5.39 -8.39
C ALA A 219 22.36 -3.95 -8.97
N ILE A 220 22.66 -2.94 -8.14
CA ILE A 220 22.81 -1.55 -8.60
C ILE A 220 24.00 -1.45 -9.58
N ASP A 221 25.18 -1.94 -9.18
CA ASP A 221 26.39 -1.89 -10.01
C ASP A 221 26.18 -2.58 -11.37
N ILE A 222 25.66 -3.82 -11.36
CA ILE A 222 25.39 -4.55 -12.59
C ILE A 222 24.36 -3.83 -13.46
N GLY A 223 23.27 -3.35 -12.85
CA GLY A 223 22.21 -2.66 -13.58
C GLY A 223 22.65 -1.33 -14.20
N GLU A 224 23.55 -0.59 -13.55
CA GLU A 224 24.15 0.64 -14.10
C GLU A 224 25.07 0.33 -15.29
N ARG A 225 25.93 -0.69 -15.16
CA ARG A 225 26.82 -1.15 -16.24
C ARG A 225 26.01 -1.66 -17.44
N GLU A 226 24.97 -2.47 -17.21
CA GLU A 226 24.08 -2.96 -18.26
C GLU A 226 23.34 -1.81 -18.94
N THR A 227 22.77 -0.89 -18.17
CA THR A 227 22.06 0.28 -18.72
C THR A 227 23.00 1.15 -19.58
N ALA A 228 24.25 1.33 -19.16
CA ALA A 228 25.24 2.07 -19.93
C ALA A 228 25.57 1.38 -21.26
N ALA A 229 25.76 0.05 -21.26
CA ALA A 229 26.00 -0.74 -22.45
C ALA A 229 24.84 -0.69 -23.44
N LEU A 230 23.61 -0.92 -22.95
CA LEU A 230 22.39 -0.88 -23.78
C LEU A 230 22.13 0.52 -24.38
N LYS A 231 22.43 1.59 -23.61
CA LYS A 231 22.34 2.96 -24.13
C LYS A 231 23.37 3.24 -25.22
N ALA A 232 24.61 2.80 -25.03
CA ALA A 232 25.67 2.97 -26.05
C ALA A 232 25.29 2.25 -27.34
N GLU A 233 24.78 1.01 -27.26
CA GLU A 233 24.28 0.25 -28.41
C GLU A 233 23.12 0.99 -29.09
N ALA A 234 22.12 1.49 -28.32
CA ALA A 234 20.99 2.22 -28.86
C ALA A 234 21.40 3.51 -29.59
N VAL A 235 22.38 4.26 -29.06
CA VAL A 235 22.96 5.46 -29.72
C VAL A 235 23.64 5.06 -31.01
N GLN A 236 24.47 4.02 -31.00
CA GLN A 236 25.17 3.53 -32.18
C GLN A 236 24.21 3.08 -33.28
N LEU A 237 23.13 2.38 -32.88
CA LEU A 237 22.14 1.83 -33.80
C LEU A 237 21.24 2.89 -34.44
N THR A 238 20.87 3.93 -33.68
CA THR A 238 19.90 4.94 -34.10
C THR A 238 20.50 6.25 -34.55
N GLY A 239 21.71 6.60 -34.10
CA GLY A 239 22.31 7.92 -34.26
C GLY A 239 21.62 9.04 -33.47
N LEU A 240 20.70 8.70 -32.56
CA LEU A 240 19.98 9.68 -31.74
C LEU A 240 20.80 10.12 -30.54
N ASP A 241 20.77 11.41 -30.21
CA ASP A 241 21.40 11.96 -29.00
C ASP A 241 20.82 11.33 -27.72
N ASN A 242 19.51 11.06 -27.71
CA ASN A 242 18.82 10.43 -26.59
C ASN A 242 17.79 9.39 -27.06
N PRO A 243 18.21 8.13 -27.27
CA PRO A 243 17.28 7.05 -27.66
C PRO A 243 16.21 6.72 -26.62
N ASN A 244 16.31 7.24 -25.40
CA ASN A 244 15.26 7.14 -24.38
C ASN A 244 14.16 8.21 -24.53
N SER A 245 14.38 9.26 -25.30
CA SER A 245 13.36 10.25 -25.62
C SER A 245 12.24 9.60 -26.44
N VAL A 246 11.02 9.56 -25.88
CA VAL A 246 9.86 9.00 -26.57
C VAL A 246 9.66 9.69 -27.92
N GLN A 247 9.80 11.02 -27.98
CA GLN A 247 9.62 11.79 -29.19
C GLN A 247 10.65 11.44 -30.28
N GLN A 248 11.95 11.40 -29.92
CA GLN A 248 13.02 11.09 -30.86
C GLN A 248 12.89 9.65 -31.37
N LEU A 249 12.64 8.69 -30.47
CA LEU A 249 12.51 7.29 -30.83
C LEU A 249 11.28 7.01 -31.67
N THR A 250 10.12 7.63 -31.38
CA THR A 250 8.90 7.51 -32.19
C THR A 250 9.15 8.00 -33.63
N GLY A 251 9.79 9.16 -33.76
CA GLY A 251 10.16 9.71 -35.07
C GLY A 251 11.13 8.81 -35.85
N TRP A 252 12.13 8.25 -35.16
CA TRP A 252 13.11 7.36 -35.78
C TRP A 252 12.46 6.05 -36.28
N VAL A 253 11.63 5.39 -35.44
CA VAL A 253 10.92 4.16 -35.85
C VAL A 253 9.96 4.43 -37.01
N ALA A 254 9.21 5.55 -36.98
CA ALA A 254 8.33 5.93 -38.07
C ALA A 254 9.09 6.17 -39.38
N ALA A 255 10.26 6.82 -39.32
CA ALA A 255 11.12 7.04 -40.50
C ALA A 255 11.68 5.73 -41.08
N GLN A 256 12.03 4.75 -40.24
CA GLN A 256 12.59 3.47 -40.69
C GLN A 256 11.52 2.52 -41.25
N THR A 257 10.29 2.56 -40.70
CA THR A 257 9.21 1.63 -41.07
C THR A 257 8.23 2.22 -42.09
N GLY A 258 8.23 3.54 -42.30
CA GLY A 258 7.22 4.24 -43.09
C GLY A 258 5.82 4.23 -42.48
N ALA A 259 5.66 3.77 -41.22
CA ALA A 259 4.38 3.62 -40.55
C ALA A 259 4.25 4.62 -39.40
N GLU A 260 3.03 5.08 -39.13
CA GLU A 260 2.75 5.92 -37.97
C GLU A 260 2.88 5.11 -36.66
N VAL A 261 3.58 5.69 -35.69
CA VAL A 261 3.80 5.11 -34.36
C VAL A 261 3.15 6.04 -33.33
N PRO A 262 2.05 5.62 -32.69
CA PRO A 262 1.28 6.52 -31.80
C PRO A 262 2.00 6.83 -30.48
N ASN A 263 2.81 5.92 -29.95
CA ASN A 263 3.56 6.07 -28.72
C ASN A 263 4.59 4.93 -28.55
N MET A 264 5.41 4.99 -27.50
CA MET A 264 6.40 3.97 -27.10
C MET A 264 6.06 3.32 -25.75
N ARG A 265 4.76 3.12 -25.46
CA ARG A 265 4.31 2.36 -24.29
C ARG A 265 4.55 0.87 -24.48
N LYS A 266 4.59 0.14 -23.38
CA LYS A 266 4.93 -1.30 -23.35
C LYS A 266 4.09 -2.14 -24.33
N ASP A 267 2.78 -1.88 -24.39
CA ASP A 267 1.86 -2.64 -25.26
C ASP A 267 2.09 -2.29 -26.72
N THR A 268 2.22 -1.02 -27.06
CA THR A 268 2.55 -0.55 -28.42
C THR A 268 3.89 -1.12 -28.90
N VAL A 269 4.92 -1.13 -28.04
CA VAL A 269 6.23 -1.71 -28.38
C VAL A 269 6.11 -3.20 -28.66
N LYS A 270 5.30 -3.96 -27.89
CA LYS A 270 5.04 -5.38 -28.15
C LYS A 270 4.32 -5.62 -29.47
N GLU A 271 3.32 -4.78 -29.80
CA GLU A 271 2.60 -4.85 -31.07
C GLU A 271 3.55 -4.55 -32.26
N LEU A 272 4.42 -3.53 -32.10
CA LEU A 272 5.41 -3.20 -33.12
C LEU A 272 6.40 -4.33 -33.34
N GLN A 273 6.86 -5.02 -32.30
CA GLN A 273 7.77 -6.17 -32.41
C GLN A 273 7.15 -7.38 -33.14
N GLN A 274 5.83 -7.48 -33.20
CA GLN A 274 5.13 -8.55 -33.93
C GLN A 274 5.01 -8.26 -35.43
N ARG A 275 5.37 -7.06 -35.89
CA ARG A 275 5.38 -6.68 -37.29
C ARG A 275 6.65 -7.15 -37.98
N ASP A 276 6.60 -7.26 -39.30
CA ASP A 276 7.80 -7.45 -40.11
C ASP A 276 8.59 -6.12 -40.15
N ASN A 277 9.63 -6.03 -39.35
CA ASN A 277 10.44 -4.83 -39.17
C ASN A 277 11.86 -5.05 -39.74
N PRO A 278 12.53 -4.00 -40.18
CA PRO A 278 13.99 -4.03 -40.37
C PRO A 278 14.73 -4.45 -39.10
N ASP A 279 15.85 -5.17 -39.22
CA ASP A 279 16.61 -5.70 -38.09
C ASP A 279 17.02 -4.62 -37.06
N ASN A 280 17.39 -3.44 -37.56
CA ASN A 280 17.75 -2.31 -36.70
C ASN A 280 16.55 -1.79 -35.88
N VAL A 281 15.35 -1.79 -36.45
CA VAL A 281 14.11 -1.43 -35.74
C VAL A 281 13.77 -2.49 -34.72
N GLN A 282 13.80 -3.77 -35.11
CA GLN A 282 13.52 -4.88 -34.21
C GLN A 282 14.45 -4.84 -33.00
N ARG A 283 15.75 -4.68 -33.24
CA ARG A 283 16.75 -4.58 -32.16
C ARG A 283 16.53 -3.35 -31.29
N MET A 284 16.19 -2.20 -31.87
CA MET A 284 15.90 -0.99 -31.08
C MET A 284 14.66 -1.14 -30.20
N LEU A 285 13.62 -1.82 -30.65
CA LEU A 285 12.43 -2.10 -29.87
C LEU A 285 12.73 -3.05 -28.68
N GLU A 286 13.63 -4.03 -28.87
CA GLU A 286 14.15 -4.88 -27.78
C GLU A 286 14.92 -4.04 -26.76
N LEU A 287 15.88 -3.21 -27.23
CA LEU A 287 16.62 -2.29 -26.37
C LEU A 287 15.70 -1.36 -25.59
N ARG A 288 14.61 -0.87 -26.24
CA ARG A 288 13.61 -0.04 -25.58
C ARG A 288 12.90 -0.77 -24.43
N GLN A 289 12.58 -2.04 -24.62
CA GLN A 289 11.98 -2.86 -23.55
C GLN A 289 12.96 -3.06 -22.39
N GLU A 290 14.22 -3.40 -22.69
CA GLU A 290 15.25 -3.61 -21.66
C GLU A 290 15.56 -2.31 -20.90
N LEU A 291 15.75 -1.18 -21.58
CA LEU A 291 15.96 0.13 -20.98
C LEU A 291 14.73 0.66 -20.22
N GLY A 292 13.55 0.17 -20.57
CA GLY A 292 12.30 0.51 -19.87
C GLY A 292 12.12 -0.21 -18.51
N LYS A 293 12.89 -1.26 -18.25
CA LYS A 293 12.86 -1.98 -16.98
C LYS A 293 13.48 -1.12 -15.86
N THR A 294 12.79 -1.01 -14.74
CA THR A 294 13.18 -0.11 -13.63
C THR A 294 13.62 -0.86 -12.39
N SER A 295 14.14 -2.08 -12.55
CA SER A 295 14.56 -2.95 -11.44
C SER A 295 15.56 -2.30 -10.50
N THR A 296 16.55 -1.58 -11.03
CA THR A 296 17.56 -0.88 -10.21
C THR A 296 16.96 0.18 -9.28
N LYS A 297 15.84 0.81 -9.65
CA LYS A 297 15.15 1.78 -8.78
C LYS A 297 14.66 1.17 -7.46
N LYS A 298 14.29 -0.11 -7.46
CA LYS A 298 13.86 -0.81 -6.23
C LYS A 298 15.04 -1.08 -5.30
N TYR A 299 16.19 -1.48 -5.83
CA TYR A 299 17.41 -1.63 -5.04
C TYR A 299 17.88 -0.30 -4.47
N ASN A 300 17.84 0.77 -5.26
CA ASN A 300 18.12 2.13 -4.76
C ASN A 300 17.14 2.53 -3.64
N ALA A 301 15.85 2.20 -3.77
CA ALA A 301 14.87 2.47 -2.73
C ALA A 301 15.19 1.69 -1.43
N ILE A 302 15.61 0.42 -1.55
CA ILE A 302 16.07 -0.38 -0.40
C ILE A 302 17.27 0.29 0.26
N CYS A 303 18.32 0.62 -0.50
CA CYS A 303 19.53 1.25 0.03
C CYS A 303 19.28 2.62 0.65
N ASN A 304 18.34 3.40 0.11
CA ASN A 304 18.00 4.73 0.64
C ASN A 304 17.30 4.67 2.00
N CYS A 305 16.53 3.60 2.28
CA CYS A 305 15.77 3.48 3.53
C CYS A 305 16.36 2.48 4.53
N ILE A 306 17.60 2.03 4.29
CA ILE A 306 18.30 1.14 5.21
C ILE A 306 18.68 1.88 6.49
N CYS A 307 18.46 1.25 7.62
CA CYS A 307 18.86 1.73 8.95
C CYS A 307 20.24 1.21 9.35
N ALA A 308 20.82 1.75 10.42
CA ALA A 308 22.18 1.42 10.88
C ALA A 308 22.42 -0.08 11.17
N ASP A 309 21.37 -0.83 11.45
CA ASP A 309 21.40 -2.28 11.72
C ASP A 309 21.11 -3.14 10.46
N ASN A 310 21.24 -2.59 9.28
CA ASN A 310 20.92 -3.23 7.99
C ASN A 310 19.48 -3.71 7.87
N ARG A 311 18.53 -3.07 8.56
CA ARG A 311 17.10 -3.34 8.40
C ARG A 311 16.40 -2.18 7.68
N VAL A 312 15.38 -2.50 6.93
CA VAL A 312 14.47 -1.52 6.33
C VAL A 312 13.19 -1.46 7.16
N ARG A 313 12.75 -0.24 7.46
CA ARG A 313 11.61 0.06 8.35
C ARG A 313 10.58 0.97 7.69
N GLY A 314 9.36 0.99 8.23
CA GLY A 314 8.30 1.86 7.72
C GLY A 314 7.81 1.49 6.32
N LEU A 315 7.77 0.20 6.00
CA LEU A 315 7.36 -0.31 4.68
C LEU A 315 5.86 -0.23 4.42
N LEU A 316 5.05 -0.06 5.48
CA LEU A 316 3.61 -0.12 5.44
C LEU A 316 2.97 1.16 5.97
N GLN A 317 1.90 1.60 5.32
CA GLN A 317 1.01 2.66 5.78
C GLN A 317 -0.28 2.03 6.27
N PHE A 318 -0.51 2.08 7.57
CA PHE A 318 -1.78 1.67 8.17
C PHE A 318 -2.92 2.51 7.60
N TYR A 319 -4.02 1.86 7.24
CA TYR A 319 -5.20 2.51 6.66
C TYR A 319 -4.90 3.32 5.38
N GLY A 320 -3.83 2.97 4.65
CA GLY A 320 -3.37 3.70 3.46
C GLY A 320 -4.37 3.65 2.29
N ALA A 321 -5.20 2.61 2.22
CA ALA A 321 -6.37 2.52 1.34
C ALA A 321 -7.64 2.82 2.15
N ASN A 322 -7.95 4.09 2.36
CA ASN A 322 -8.98 4.56 3.29
C ASN A 322 -10.39 3.99 3.04
N ARG A 323 -10.71 3.58 1.79
CA ARG A 323 -12.01 3.00 1.44
C ARG A 323 -12.28 1.67 2.15
N THR A 324 -11.27 0.82 2.24
CA THR A 324 -11.37 -0.53 2.79
C THR A 324 -10.63 -0.70 4.11
N GLY A 325 -9.75 0.25 4.44
CA GLY A 325 -8.83 0.17 5.58
C GLY A 325 -7.62 -0.73 5.34
N ARG A 326 -7.37 -1.18 4.10
CA ARG A 326 -6.18 -1.95 3.75
C ARG A 326 -4.91 -1.13 3.93
N TRP A 327 -3.82 -1.81 4.22
CA TRP A 327 -2.49 -1.19 4.21
C TRP A 327 -2.06 -0.81 2.80
N ALA A 328 -1.30 0.26 2.70
CA ALA A 328 -0.61 0.63 1.46
C ALA A 328 0.90 0.47 1.64
N GLY A 329 1.60 0.10 0.55
CA GLY A 329 3.06 0.04 0.56
C GLY A 329 3.68 1.42 0.54
N ARG A 330 4.78 1.56 1.28
CA ARG A 330 5.63 2.76 1.29
C ARG A 330 7.05 2.41 0.85
N LEU A 331 7.85 3.41 0.54
CA LEU A 331 9.27 3.30 0.20
C LEU A 331 9.53 2.27 -0.90
N VAL A 332 9.87 1.05 -0.55
CA VAL A 332 10.12 -0.03 -1.52
C VAL A 332 8.84 -0.52 -2.20
N GLN A 333 7.67 -0.33 -1.58
CA GLN A 333 6.36 -0.83 -2.04
C GLN A 333 6.38 -2.34 -2.28
N VAL A 334 6.57 -3.09 -1.20
CA VAL A 334 6.73 -4.55 -1.21
C VAL A 334 5.58 -5.31 -1.88
N GLN A 335 4.36 -4.74 -1.89
CA GLN A 335 3.19 -5.30 -2.56
C GLN A 335 3.35 -5.41 -4.09
N ASN A 336 4.21 -4.60 -4.69
CA ASN A 336 4.37 -4.48 -6.15
C ASN A 336 5.69 -5.07 -6.65
N LEU A 337 6.32 -5.96 -5.88
CA LEU A 337 7.55 -6.61 -6.30
C LEU A 337 7.26 -7.77 -7.27
N PRO A 338 8.07 -7.96 -8.32
CA PRO A 338 7.93 -9.06 -9.26
C PRO A 338 8.02 -10.42 -8.58
N ARG A 339 7.42 -11.44 -9.19
CA ARG A 339 7.61 -12.83 -8.77
C ARG A 339 8.98 -13.34 -9.18
N THR A 340 9.44 -14.40 -8.53
CA THR A 340 10.74 -15.02 -8.75
C THR A 340 10.56 -16.31 -9.57
N TYR A 341 11.12 -16.34 -10.79
CA TYR A 341 11.12 -17.52 -11.68
C TYR A 341 12.52 -17.92 -12.11
N THR A 342 13.54 -17.17 -11.66
CA THR A 342 14.95 -17.42 -11.98
C THR A 342 15.41 -18.75 -11.38
N ASP A 343 15.97 -19.65 -12.20
CA ASP A 343 16.47 -20.96 -11.78
C ASP A 343 17.84 -21.24 -12.44
N PRO A 344 18.87 -21.68 -11.69
CA PRO A 344 18.89 -21.83 -10.22
C PRO A 344 19.04 -20.49 -9.47
N LEU A 345 18.13 -20.23 -8.55
CA LEU A 345 18.06 -18.98 -7.79
C LEU A 345 19.29 -18.67 -6.91
N PRO A 346 19.90 -19.64 -6.19
CA PRO A 346 21.11 -19.38 -5.40
C PRO A 346 22.27 -18.85 -6.26
N LEU A 347 22.50 -19.48 -7.42
CA LEU A 347 23.57 -19.06 -8.34
C LEU A 347 23.35 -17.62 -8.84
N ALA A 348 22.11 -17.24 -9.17
CA ALA A 348 21.80 -15.88 -9.60
C ALA A 348 22.15 -14.87 -8.50
N ARG A 349 21.79 -15.15 -7.24
CA ARG A 349 22.13 -14.32 -6.09
C ARG A 349 23.64 -14.19 -5.91
N ASP A 350 24.39 -15.30 -6.01
CA ASP A 350 25.84 -15.30 -5.84
C ASP A 350 26.55 -14.51 -6.95
N LEU A 351 26.11 -14.66 -8.21
CA LEU A 351 26.64 -13.87 -9.33
C LEU A 351 26.38 -12.37 -9.14
N VAL A 352 25.21 -11.99 -8.63
CA VAL A 352 24.92 -10.58 -8.34
C VAL A 352 25.78 -10.04 -7.20
N LYS A 353 25.95 -10.79 -6.11
CA LYS A 353 26.85 -10.42 -5.01
C LYS A 353 28.30 -10.28 -5.47
N ALA A 354 28.75 -11.15 -6.37
CA ALA A 354 30.06 -11.10 -6.99
C ALA A 354 30.19 -10.01 -8.08
N ARG A 355 29.13 -9.27 -8.39
CA ARG A 355 29.06 -8.25 -9.46
C ARG A 355 29.45 -8.78 -10.84
N SER A 356 29.16 -10.05 -11.12
CA SER A 356 29.51 -10.77 -12.34
C SER A 356 28.45 -10.53 -13.43
N LEU A 357 28.55 -9.41 -14.14
CA LEU A 357 27.66 -9.09 -15.26
C LEU A 357 27.70 -10.17 -16.35
N ASP A 358 28.91 -10.58 -16.77
CA ASP A 358 29.08 -11.58 -17.82
C ASP A 358 28.59 -12.97 -17.38
N GLY A 359 28.74 -13.32 -16.10
CA GLY A 359 28.17 -14.56 -15.54
C GLY A 359 26.64 -14.56 -15.63
N ILE A 360 25.97 -13.45 -15.31
CA ILE A 360 24.52 -13.36 -15.44
C ILE A 360 24.08 -13.47 -16.90
N ARG A 361 24.74 -12.79 -17.81
CA ARG A 361 24.45 -12.87 -19.25
C ARG A 361 24.61 -14.29 -19.79
N ALA A 362 25.70 -14.97 -19.40
CA ALA A 362 25.98 -16.30 -19.88
C ALA A 362 24.98 -17.36 -19.38
N VAL A 363 24.49 -17.22 -18.13
CA VAL A 363 23.61 -18.22 -17.51
C VAL A 363 22.12 -17.91 -17.75
N TYR A 364 21.72 -16.63 -17.64
CA TYR A 364 20.31 -16.23 -17.62
C TYR A 364 19.88 -15.40 -18.84
N GLY A 365 20.80 -14.97 -19.66
CA GLY A 365 20.56 -14.16 -20.86
C GLY A 365 20.18 -12.72 -20.55
N SER A 366 18.97 -12.45 -20.01
CA SER A 366 18.53 -11.09 -19.69
C SER A 366 18.94 -10.67 -18.29
N VAL A 367 19.86 -9.71 -18.23
CA VAL A 367 20.35 -9.13 -16.97
C VAL A 367 19.22 -8.43 -16.22
N ASN A 368 18.47 -7.55 -16.88
CA ASN A 368 17.43 -6.76 -16.26
C ASN A 368 16.25 -7.62 -15.74
N ASP A 369 15.92 -8.72 -16.43
CA ASP A 369 14.92 -9.67 -15.94
C ASP A 369 15.39 -10.38 -14.70
N THR A 370 16.62 -10.89 -14.69
CA THR A 370 17.22 -11.55 -13.54
C THR A 370 17.24 -10.61 -12.34
N LEU A 371 17.76 -9.39 -12.49
CA LEU A 371 17.77 -8.40 -11.42
C LEU A 371 16.34 -8.09 -10.91
N SER A 372 15.37 -7.98 -11.81
CA SER A 372 13.97 -7.72 -11.42
C SER A 372 13.39 -8.83 -10.55
N GLN A 373 13.65 -10.08 -10.90
CA GLN A 373 13.15 -11.25 -10.18
C GLN A 373 13.85 -11.48 -8.82
N LEU A 374 15.07 -10.96 -8.65
CA LEU A 374 15.82 -11.07 -7.40
C LEU A 374 15.47 -10.03 -6.34
N ILE A 375 14.66 -9.00 -6.63
CA ILE A 375 14.37 -7.90 -5.69
C ILE A 375 13.80 -8.42 -4.36
N ARG A 376 12.84 -9.36 -4.41
CA ARG A 376 12.26 -9.96 -3.19
C ARG A 376 13.32 -10.62 -2.33
N THR A 377 14.28 -11.27 -2.96
CA THR A 377 15.33 -12.04 -2.27
C THR A 377 16.38 -11.17 -1.57
N ALA A 378 16.29 -9.84 -1.72
CA ALA A 378 17.08 -8.92 -0.92
C ALA A 378 16.59 -8.83 0.53
N PHE A 379 15.33 -9.17 0.80
CA PHE A 379 14.83 -9.30 2.17
C PHE A 379 15.18 -10.67 2.72
N VAL A 380 15.91 -10.70 3.84
CA VAL A 380 16.51 -11.91 4.40
C VAL A 380 16.13 -12.09 5.86
N ALA A 381 16.27 -13.33 6.36
CA ALA A 381 16.21 -13.59 7.79
C ALA A 381 17.39 -12.92 8.52
N SER A 382 17.18 -12.54 9.76
CA SER A 382 18.26 -12.13 10.66
C SER A 382 19.24 -13.28 10.89
N SER A 383 20.48 -12.96 11.28
CA SER A 383 21.49 -13.99 11.53
C SER A 383 21.01 -15.03 12.55
N GLY A 384 21.03 -16.30 12.17
CA GLY A 384 20.56 -17.41 12.98
C GLY A 384 19.04 -17.64 12.97
N ASN A 385 18.29 -16.83 12.24
CA ASN A 385 16.85 -16.96 12.06
C ASN A 385 16.49 -17.57 10.69
N ILE A 386 15.21 -17.88 10.54
CA ILE A 386 14.55 -18.20 9.28
C ILE A 386 13.37 -17.26 9.07
N LEU A 387 13.00 -17.04 7.81
CA LEU A 387 11.71 -16.45 7.45
C LEU A 387 10.66 -17.57 7.42
N ILE A 388 9.51 -17.29 8.03
CA ILE A 388 8.27 -18.03 7.81
C ILE A 388 7.33 -17.10 7.06
N ASP A 389 6.93 -17.52 5.88
CA ASP A 389 5.95 -16.82 5.04
C ASP A 389 4.67 -17.65 5.04
N ALA A 390 3.54 -17.02 5.33
CA ALA A 390 2.25 -17.66 5.29
C ALA A 390 1.18 -16.74 4.70
N ASP A 391 0.41 -17.26 3.73
CA ASP A 391 -0.55 -16.53 2.89
C ASP A 391 -1.94 -17.17 3.02
N PHE A 392 -2.97 -16.37 3.17
CA PHE A 392 -4.34 -16.87 3.12
C PHE A 392 -4.68 -17.41 1.72
N SER A 393 -5.18 -18.62 1.66
CA SER A 393 -5.63 -19.22 0.40
C SER A 393 -6.95 -18.60 -0.09
N ALA A 394 -6.90 -17.76 -1.14
CA ALA A 394 -8.06 -17.17 -1.81
C ALA A 394 -9.05 -16.45 -0.86
N ILE A 395 -8.56 -15.62 0.05
CA ILE A 395 -9.37 -15.03 1.13
C ILE A 395 -10.58 -14.23 0.60
N GLU A 396 -10.42 -13.41 -0.45
CA GLU A 396 -11.54 -12.63 -0.98
C GLU A 396 -12.65 -13.54 -1.56
N ALA A 397 -12.28 -14.64 -2.22
CA ALA A 397 -13.24 -15.60 -2.75
C ALA A 397 -13.97 -16.36 -1.62
N ARG A 398 -13.30 -16.63 -0.49
CA ARG A 398 -13.91 -17.20 0.71
C ARG A 398 -14.87 -16.22 1.36
N VAL A 399 -14.45 -14.97 1.54
CA VAL A 399 -15.24 -13.91 2.16
C VAL A 399 -16.51 -13.62 1.36
N ILE A 400 -16.42 -13.43 0.04
CA ILE A 400 -17.62 -13.16 -0.78
C ILE A 400 -18.58 -14.34 -0.78
N SER A 401 -18.08 -15.58 -0.80
CA SER A 401 -18.90 -16.79 -0.74
C SER A 401 -19.63 -16.91 0.60
N TRP A 402 -18.95 -16.62 1.70
CA TRP A 402 -19.51 -16.59 3.04
C TRP A 402 -20.55 -15.46 3.19
N LEU A 403 -20.19 -14.24 2.77
CA LEU A 403 -21.05 -13.07 2.83
C LEU A 403 -22.35 -13.27 2.03
N ALA A 404 -22.27 -13.87 0.85
CA ALA A 404 -23.43 -14.18 0.01
C ALA A 404 -24.21 -15.40 0.52
N GLY A 405 -23.56 -16.34 1.19
CA GLY A 405 -24.12 -17.66 1.50
C GLY A 405 -24.15 -18.58 0.29
N GLU A 406 -23.14 -18.52 -0.59
CA GLU A 406 -23.01 -19.37 -1.78
C GLU A 406 -22.49 -20.76 -1.38
N GLN A 407 -23.42 -21.66 -1.07
CA GLN A 407 -23.13 -22.91 -0.34
C GLN A 407 -22.14 -23.82 -1.06
N TRP A 408 -22.29 -24.04 -2.38
CA TRP A 408 -21.40 -24.93 -3.12
C TRP A 408 -19.93 -24.48 -3.04
N ARG A 409 -19.69 -23.15 -3.04
CA ARG A 409 -18.35 -22.58 -2.89
C ARG A 409 -17.79 -22.81 -1.49
N LEU A 410 -18.63 -22.63 -0.47
CA LEU A 410 -18.25 -22.89 0.92
C LEU A 410 -17.86 -24.36 1.13
N ASP A 411 -18.58 -25.28 0.47
CA ASP A 411 -18.27 -26.72 0.53
C ASP A 411 -16.95 -27.04 -0.19
N VAL A 412 -16.67 -26.39 -1.33
CA VAL A 412 -15.36 -26.44 -2.00
C VAL A 412 -14.25 -25.98 -1.06
N PHE A 413 -14.42 -24.86 -0.37
CA PHE A 413 -13.41 -24.33 0.54
C PHE A 413 -13.23 -25.16 1.82
N ARG A 414 -14.26 -25.87 2.27
CA ARG A 414 -14.17 -26.79 3.43
C ARG A 414 -13.51 -28.12 3.06
N THR A 415 -13.48 -28.47 1.80
CA THR A 415 -12.94 -29.77 1.32
C THR A 415 -11.57 -29.60 0.68
N HIS A 416 -11.50 -29.30 -0.60
CA HIS A 416 -10.25 -29.32 -1.36
C HIS A 416 -9.73 -27.93 -1.79
N GLY A 417 -10.52 -26.87 -1.64
CA GLY A 417 -10.12 -25.47 -1.93
C GLY A 417 -9.88 -25.10 -3.41
N LYS A 418 -10.07 -26.04 -4.36
CA LYS A 418 -9.78 -25.83 -5.79
C LYS A 418 -10.88 -25.03 -6.47
N ILE A 419 -11.01 -23.76 -6.11
CA ILE A 419 -12.13 -22.91 -6.57
C ILE A 419 -12.14 -22.69 -8.08
N TYR A 420 -10.99 -22.58 -8.75
CA TYR A 420 -10.91 -22.35 -10.19
C TYR A 420 -11.42 -23.56 -10.99
N GLU A 421 -11.02 -24.77 -10.57
CA GLU A 421 -11.47 -26.03 -11.16
C GLU A 421 -12.96 -26.24 -10.87
N ALA A 422 -13.40 -25.96 -9.66
CA ALA A 422 -14.79 -26.09 -9.26
C ALA A 422 -15.69 -25.08 -10.00
N SER A 423 -15.27 -23.84 -10.16
CA SER A 423 -15.99 -22.84 -10.96
C SER A 423 -16.11 -23.26 -12.42
N ALA A 424 -15.02 -23.75 -13.01
CA ALA A 424 -15.07 -24.30 -14.35
C ALA A 424 -16.01 -25.51 -14.46
N SER A 425 -16.00 -26.41 -13.48
CA SER A 425 -16.92 -27.55 -13.38
C SER A 425 -18.38 -27.09 -13.40
N GLN A 426 -18.74 -26.12 -12.56
CA GLN A 426 -20.08 -25.57 -12.47
C GLN A 426 -20.51 -24.86 -13.78
N MET A 427 -19.65 -24.04 -14.36
CA MET A 427 -19.95 -23.31 -15.61
C MET A 427 -20.14 -24.21 -16.83
N PHE A 428 -19.36 -25.29 -16.93
CA PHE A 428 -19.28 -26.10 -18.14
C PHE A 428 -19.88 -27.51 -17.99
N GLY A 429 -20.36 -27.88 -16.78
CA GLY A 429 -20.95 -29.19 -16.52
C GLY A 429 -19.94 -30.36 -16.64
N VAL A 430 -18.64 -30.09 -16.48
CA VAL A 430 -17.58 -31.09 -16.53
C VAL A 430 -17.18 -31.49 -15.12
N PRO A 431 -17.15 -32.81 -14.77
CA PRO A 431 -16.71 -33.25 -13.45
C PRO A 431 -15.33 -32.71 -13.08
N ILE A 432 -15.19 -32.23 -11.84
CA ILE A 432 -13.94 -31.59 -11.37
C ILE A 432 -12.73 -32.53 -11.46
N GLU A 433 -12.94 -33.83 -11.31
CA GLU A 433 -11.91 -34.88 -11.41
C GLU A 433 -11.29 -34.95 -12.81
N ARG A 434 -11.99 -34.47 -13.82
CA ARG A 434 -11.48 -34.36 -15.20
C ARG A 434 -10.70 -33.08 -15.43
N ILE A 435 -10.94 -32.02 -14.65
CA ILE A 435 -10.25 -30.73 -14.75
C ILE A 435 -8.94 -30.78 -13.93
N LYS A 436 -8.04 -31.68 -14.31
CA LYS A 436 -6.75 -31.87 -13.67
C LYS A 436 -5.61 -31.89 -14.69
N LYS A 437 -4.40 -31.53 -14.23
CA LYS A 437 -3.20 -31.51 -15.06
C LYS A 437 -2.98 -32.87 -15.72
N GLY A 438 -2.77 -32.85 -17.04
CA GLY A 438 -2.63 -34.05 -17.87
C GLY A 438 -3.90 -34.42 -18.66
N ASN A 439 -5.06 -33.89 -18.33
CA ASN A 439 -6.30 -34.09 -19.10
C ASN A 439 -6.57 -32.91 -20.05
N PRO A 440 -7.23 -33.12 -21.19
CA PRO A 440 -7.61 -32.05 -22.11
C PRO A 440 -8.49 -30.99 -21.46
N GLU A 441 -9.39 -31.39 -20.55
CA GLU A 441 -10.32 -30.52 -19.83
C GLU A 441 -9.60 -29.57 -18.85
N TYR A 442 -8.33 -29.77 -18.56
CA TYR A 442 -7.55 -28.86 -17.72
C TYR A 442 -7.51 -27.43 -18.28
N ALA A 443 -7.66 -27.25 -19.60
CA ALA A 443 -7.78 -25.94 -20.24
C ALA A 443 -8.96 -25.11 -19.67
N LEU A 444 -10.04 -25.75 -19.19
CA LEU A 444 -11.18 -25.07 -18.59
C LEU A 444 -10.83 -24.35 -17.29
N ARG A 445 -9.78 -24.81 -16.58
CA ARG A 445 -9.29 -24.14 -15.37
C ARG A 445 -8.91 -22.67 -15.63
N ALA A 446 -8.32 -22.37 -16.78
CA ALA A 446 -7.99 -20.99 -17.16
C ALA A 446 -9.26 -20.12 -17.27
N LYS A 447 -10.32 -20.65 -17.87
CA LYS A 447 -11.64 -20.00 -17.96
C LYS A 447 -12.24 -19.77 -16.56
N GLY A 448 -12.20 -20.79 -15.70
CA GLY A 448 -12.64 -20.68 -14.30
C GLY A 448 -11.84 -19.62 -13.54
N LYS A 449 -10.51 -19.58 -13.69
CA LYS A 449 -9.66 -18.59 -13.03
C LYS A 449 -10.01 -17.16 -13.45
N VAL A 450 -10.13 -16.90 -14.74
CA VAL A 450 -10.46 -15.55 -15.24
C VAL A 450 -11.84 -15.12 -14.75
N ALA A 451 -12.83 -16.02 -14.80
CA ALA A 451 -14.17 -15.74 -14.30
C ALA A 451 -14.18 -15.39 -12.80
N GLU A 452 -13.47 -16.17 -11.98
CA GLU A 452 -13.35 -15.91 -10.54
C GLU A 452 -12.72 -14.53 -10.23
N LEU A 453 -11.69 -14.15 -10.96
CA LEU A 453 -11.00 -12.89 -10.73
C LEU A 453 -11.79 -11.66 -11.22
N ALA A 454 -12.62 -11.81 -12.27
CA ALA A 454 -13.27 -10.69 -12.95
C ALA A 454 -14.73 -10.48 -12.53
N LEU A 455 -15.48 -11.54 -12.18
CA LEU A 455 -16.94 -11.49 -12.16
C LEU A 455 -17.53 -11.32 -10.74
N GLY A 456 -16.78 -11.58 -9.70
CA GLY A 456 -17.26 -11.55 -8.31
C GLY A 456 -17.90 -10.22 -7.88
N TYR A 457 -17.55 -9.12 -8.52
CA TYR A 457 -17.97 -7.76 -8.17
C TYR A 457 -18.79 -7.08 -9.28
N GLN A 458 -19.70 -7.84 -9.86
CA GLN A 458 -20.60 -7.38 -10.94
C GLN A 458 -19.84 -7.03 -12.25
N GLY A 459 -18.65 -7.60 -12.45
CA GLY A 459 -17.91 -7.47 -13.68
C GLY A 459 -18.66 -8.05 -14.88
N GLY A 460 -18.32 -7.59 -16.09
CA GLY A 460 -18.82 -8.09 -17.36
C GLY A 460 -17.66 -8.44 -18.30
N THR A 461 -17.95 -8.49 -19.62
CA THR A 461 -16.97 -8.83 -20.67
C THR A 461 -15.72 -7.95 -20.62
N SER A 462 -15.87 -6.64 -20.38
CA SER A 462 -14.73 -5.71 -20.27
C SER A 462 -13.82 -6.06 -19.08
N ALA A 463 -14.38 -6.55 -17.95
CA ALA A 463 -13.59 -6.99 -16.81
C ALA A 463 -12.81 -8.28 -17.12
N LEU A 464 -13.41 -9.23 -17.85
CA LEU A 464 -12.72 -10.43 -18.32
C LEU A 464 -11.53 -10.07 -19.23
N ILE A 465 -11.72 -9.15 -20.17
CA ILE A 465 -10.64 -8.67 -21.07
C ILE A 465 -9.51 -8.02 -20.24
N ALA A 466 -9.87 -7.13 -19.31
CA ALA A 466 -8.90 -6.47 -18.44
C ALA A 466 -8.09 -7.45 -17.57
N MET A 467 -8.69 -8.60 -17.18
CA MET A 467 -8.04 -9.68 -16.44
C MET A 467 -7.27 -10.68 -17.33
N GLY A 468 -7.12 -10.37 -18.62
CA GLY A 468 -6.29 -11.16 -19.52
C GLY A 468 -7.00 -12.33 -20.20
N ALA A 469 -8.32 -12.31 -20.32
CA ALA A 469 -9.09 -13.38 -20.96
C ALA A 469 -8.58 -13.71 -22.37
N LEU A 470 -8.34 -12.69 -23.20
CA LEU A 470 -7.85 -12.86 -24.58
C LEU A 470 -6.44 -13.44 -24.61
N GLN A 471 -5.55 -13.00 -23.72
CA GLN A 471 -4.18 -13.52 -23.59
C GLN A 471 -4.15 -14.99 -23.11
N MET A 472 -5.20 -15.43 -22.41
CA MET A 472 -5.38 -16.83 -21.99
C MET A 472 -6.05 -17.69 -23.07
N GLY A 473 -6.24 -17.16 -24.29
CA GLY A 473 -6.78 -17.89 -25.45
C GLY A 473 -8.31 -17.93 -25.52
N LEU A 474 -9.02 -17.11 -24.72
CA LEU A 474 -10.48 -16.95 -24.87
C LEU A 474 -10.77 -16.02 -26.03
N LYS A 475 -11.81 -16.32 -26.78
CA LYS A 475 -12.30 -15.46 -27.85
C LYS A 475 -13.30 -14.44 -27.33
N GLU A 476 -13.35 -13.27 -27.93
CA GLU A 476 -14.22 -12.18 -27.49
C GLU A 476 -15.71 -12.54 -27.55
N ASP A 477 -16.12 -13.35 -28.55
CA ASP A 477 -17.47 -13.86 -28.73
C ASP A 477 -17.89 -14.90 -27.68
N GLU A 478 -16.94 -15.55 -26.98
CA GLU A 478 -17.22 -16.48 -25.88
C GLU A 478 -17.48 -15.74 -24.54
N LEU A 479 -17.02 -14.50 -24.40
CA LEU A 479 -17.03 -13.80 -23.10
C LEU A 479 -18.45 -13.54 -22.55
N PRO A 480 -19.48 -13.17 -23.32
CA PRO A 480 -20.84 -13.01 -22.82
C PRO A 480 -21.42 -14.29 -22.23
N ASP A 481 -21.18 -15.45 -22.86
CA ASP A 481 -21.62 -16.77 -22.38
C ASP A 481 -20.92 -17.14 -21.06
N ILE A 482 -19.61 -16.86 -20.93
CA ILE A 482 -18.86 -17.08 -19.69
C ILE A 482 -19.44 -16.23 -18.55
N VAL A 483 -19.74 -14.95 -18.80
CA VAL A 483 -20.35 -14.06 -17.80
C VAL A 483 -21.69 -14.64 -17.33
N GLN A 484 -22.53 -15.08 -18.25
CA GLN A 484 -23.86 -15.60 -17.92
C GLN A 484 -23.75 -16.91 -17.12
N ARG A 485 -22.96 -17.87 -17.59
CA ARG A 485 -22.75 -19.17 -16.89
C ARG A 485 -22.21 -18.96 -15.47
N TRP A 486 -21.27 -18.03 -15.29
CA TRP A 486 -20.75 -17.73 -13.96
C TRP A 486 -21.84 -17.16 -13.04
N ARG A 487 -22.67 -16.23 -13.54
CA ARG A 487 -23.77 -15.65 -12.76
C ARG A 487 -24.84 -16.69 -12.39
N ASP A 488 -25.17 -17.57 -13.33
CA ASP A 488 -26.12 -18.68 -13.11
C ASP A 488 -25.60 -19.68 -12.07
N SER A 489 -24.28 -19.90 -12.07
CA SER A 489 -23.61 -20.76 -11.07
C SER A 489 -23.46 -20.08 -9.70
N ASN A 490 -23.58 -18.74 -9.62
CA ASN A 490 -23.38 -17.95 -8.41
C ASN A 490 -24.58 -17.01 -8.12
N PRO A 491 -25.81 -17.56 -7.99
CA PRO A 491 -27.02 -16.75 -7.86
C PRO A 491 -27.05 -15.90 -6.57
N ASN A 492 -26.49 -16.40 -5.47
CA ASN A 492 -26.46 -15.67 -4.20
C ASN A 492 -25.49 -14.49 -4.27
N ILE A 493 -24.32 -14.63 -4.92
CA ILE A 493 -23.39 -13.53 -5.14
C ILE A 493 -24.03 -12.48 -6.05
N SER A 494 -24.67 -12.90 -7.13
CA SER A 494 -25.37 -11.99 -8.05
C SER A 494 -26.52 -11.24 -7.35
N SER A 495 -27.29 -11.91 -6.50
CA SER A 495 -28.35 -11.29 -5.67
C SER A 495 -27.79 -10.32 -4.64
N LEU A 496 -26.61 -10.60 -4.08
CA LEU A 496 -25.96 -9.75 -3.09
C LEU A 496 -25.66 -8.36 -3.64
N TRP A 497 -25.22 -8.23 -4.88
CA TRP A 497 -24.94 -6.91 -5.50
C TRP A 497 -26.19 -6.03 -5.52
N TRP A 498 -27.32 -6.59 -5.90
CA TRP A 498 -28.59 -5.86 -5.96
C TRP A 498 -29.13 -5.55 -4.57
N SER A 499 -28.99 -6.48 -3.63
CA SER A 499 -29.39 -6.26 -2.23
C SER A 499 -28.63 -5.12 -1.59
N PHE A 500 -27.31 -5.06 -1.81
CA PHE A 500 -26.45 -3.96 -1.34
C PHE A 500 -26.82 -2.63 -2.00
N ASN A 501 -27.02 -2.63 -3.32
CA ASN A 501 -27.40 -1.43 -4.07
C ASN A 501 -28.72 -0.85 -3.55
N ASN A 502 -29.74 -1.70 -3.43
CA ASN A 502 -31.08 -1.30 -3.01
C ASN A 502 -31.08 -0.82 -1.55
N ALA A 503 -30.41 -1.55 -0.65
CA ALA A 503 -30.28 -1.15 0.74
C ALA A 503 -29.60 0.21 0.90
N ALA A 504 -28.51 0.44 0.15
CA ALA A 504 -27.78 1.72 0.17
C ALA A 504 -28.64 2.86 -0.35
N ILE A 505 -29.28 2.72 -1.52
CA ILE A 505 -30.17 3.76 -2.09
C ILE A 505 -31.32 4.08 -1.14
N GLN A 506 -31.99 3.08 -0.60
CA GLN A 506 -33.12 3.28 0.33
C GLN A 506 -32.67 3.94 1.63
N THR A 507 -31.52 3.49 2.20
CA THR A 507 -30.96 4.09 3.43
C THR A 507 -30.60 5.56 3.25
N ILE A 508 -30.02 5.93 2.10
CA ILE A 508 -29.66 7.32 1.80
C ILE A 508 -30.93 8.17 1.62
N ASN A 509 -31.99 7.61 1.02
CA ASN A 509 -33.23 8.33 0.74
C ASN A 509 -34.08 8.57 1.99
N ASP A 510 -34.27 7.57 2.84
CA ASP A 510 -35.22 7.62 3.95
C ASP A 510 -34.57 7.65 5.34
N GLY A 511 -33.24 7.52 5.43
CA GLY A 511 -32.47 7.54 6.68
C GLY A 511 -32.63 6.31 7.56
N ARG A 512 -33.40 5.30 7.13
CA ARG A 512 -33.64 4.11 7.96
C ARG A 512 -32.48 3.13 7.87
N THR A 513 -32.07 2.61 9.01
CA THR A 513 -31.05 1.55 9.09
C THR A 513 -31.56 0.25 8.46
N ARG A 514 -30.69 -0.44 7.72
CA ARG A 514 -30.98 -1.71 7.05
C ARG A 514 -29.85 -2.70 7.27
N THR A 515 -30.21 -3.98 7.36
CA THR A 515 -29.20 -5.05 7.44
C THR A 515 -29.31 -5.96 6.23
N VAL A 516 -28.21 -6.21 5.56
CA VAL A 516 -28.09 -7.18 4.48
C VAL A 516 -26.98 -8.16 4.87
N LYS A 517 -27.36 -9.41 5.07
CA LYS A 517 -26.45 -10.45 5.59
C LYS A 517 -25.80 -9.99 6.91
N TYR A 518 -24.48 -9.88 6.96
CA TYR A 518 -23.72 -9.50 8.16
C TYR A 518 -23.37 -8.01 8.21
N CYS A 519 -23.90 -7.21 7.29
CA CYS A 519 -23.56 -5.79 7.17
C CYS A 519 -24.76 -4.90 7.47
N THR A 520 -24.55 -3.83 8.25
CA THR A 520 -25.58 -2.86 8.60
C THR A 520 -25.32 -1.52 7.91
N PHE A 521 -26.31 -1.05 7.16
CA PHE A 521 -26.29 0.19 6.39
C PHE A 521 -27.02 1.27 7.20
N ALA A 522 -26.37 2.41 7.42
CA ALA A 522 -26.94 3.54 8.14
C ALA A 522 -26.58 4.88 7.50
N LEU A 523 -27.42 5.89 7.75
CA LEU A 523 -27.13 7.26 7.44
C LEU A 523 -26.91 8.01 8.76
N GLU A 524 -25.67 8.44 8.97
CA GLU A 524 -25.26 9.11 10.20
C GLU A 524 -25.12 10.63 9.91
N SER A 525 -25.63 11.46 10.79
CA SER A 525 -25.47 12.92 10.74
C SER A 525 -24.71 13.36 11.97
N THR A 526 -23.61 14.08 11.77
CA THR A 526 -22.73 14.59 12.81
C THR A 526 -22.49 16.10 12.59
N VAL A 527 -21.72 16.71 13.47
CA VAL A 527 -21.31 18.12 13.29
C VAL A 527 -20.46 18.34 12.04
N SER A 528 -19.79 17.31 11.55
CA SER A 528 -18.95 17.36 10.34
C SER A 528 -19.69 17.06 9.04
N GLY A 529 -20.96 16.69 9.09
CA GLY A 529 -21.77 16.40 7.90
C GLY A 529 -22.54 15.10 7.96
N ARG A 530 -22.94 14.61 6.78
CA ARG A 530 -23.69 13.37 6.60
C ARG A 530 -22.77 12.27 6.08
N TYR A 531 -22.95 11.07 6.61
CA TYR A 531 -22.16 9.90 6.22
C TYR A 531 -23.10 8.72 5.98
N PHE A 532 -22.98 8.11 4.81
CA PHE A 532 -23.50 6.77 4.62
C PHE A 532 -22.45 5.79 5.16
N THR A 533 -22.87 4.88 6.05
CA THR A 533 -21.96 3.93 6.69
C THR A 533 -22.39 2.50 6.43
N ILE A 534 -21.40 1.62 6.34
CA ILE A 534 -21.59 0.17 6.30
C ILE A 534 -20.81 -0.42 7.48
N ALA A 535 -21.52 -0.85 8.53
CA ALA A 535 -20.90 -1.57 9.63
C ALA A 535 -20.62 -3.02 9.21
N LEU A 536 -19.38 -3.44 9.41
CA LEU A 536 -18.88 -4.78 9.12
C LEU A 536 -19.09 -5.73 10.29
N PRO A 537 -19.07 -7.06 10.09
CA PRO A 537 -19.18 -8.03 11.20
C PRO A 537 -18.08 -7.89 12.25
N SER A 538 -16.91 -7.36 11.91
CA SER A 538 -15.84 -7.01 12.85
C SER A 538 -16.15 -5.83 13.77
N GLY A 539 -17.27 -5.13 13.58
CA GLY A 539 -17.63 -3.90 14.29
C GLY A 539 -17.05 -2.62 13.67
N ARG A 540 -16.11 -2.74 12.75
CA ARG A 540 -15.56 -1.60 12.00
C ARG A 540 -16.57 -1.05 10.99
N LYS A 541 -16.54 0.26 10.73
CA LYS A 541 -17.40 0.91 9.74
C LYS A 541 -16.62 1.35 8.50
N LEU A 542 -17.26 1.28 7.35
CA LEU A 542 -16.84 1.99 6.14
C LEU A 542 -17.66 3.27 6.02
N TYR A 543 -16.96 4.40 5.79
CA TYR A 543 -17.59 5.73 5.70
C TYR A 543 -17.59 6.24 4.26
N TYR A 544 -18.74 6.75 3.83
CA TYR A 544 -18.95 7.41 2.54
C TYR A 544 -19.44 8.84 2.83
N VAL A 545 -18.57 9.81 2.63
CA VAL A 545 -18.79 11.22 3.01
C VAL A 545 -19.79 11.88 2.06
N ASP A 546 -20.72 12.66 2.62
CA ASP A 546 -21.71 13.46 1.88
C ASP A 546 -22.43 12.65 0.79
N PRO A 547 -23.16 11.56 1.19
CA PRO A 547 -23.84 10.68 0.25
C PRO A 547 -25.04 11.35 -0.40
N ALA A 548 -25.24 11.11 -1.68
CA ALA A 548 -26.41 11.56 -2.43
C ALA A 548 -26.84 10.51 -3.47
N ILE A 549 -28.09 10.62 -3.93
CA ILE A 549 -28.59 9.83 -5.06
C ILE A 549 -28.53 10.69 -6.31
N GLY A 550 -27.76 10.22 -7.29
CA GLY A 550 -27.63 10.79 -8.63
C GLY A 550 -28.27 9.90 -9.68
N THR A 551 -27.98 10.19 -10.94
CA THR A 551 -28.39 9.38 -12.09
C THR A 551 -27.16 8.87 -12.83
N ASN A 552 -27.09 7.54 -13.06
CA ASN A 552 -25.99 6.95 -13.82
C ASN A 552 -26.15 7.17 -15.33
N ARG A 553 -25.10 6.84 -16.09
CA ARG A 553 -25.07 6.96 -17.55
C ARG A 553 -26.16 6.20 -18.30
N PHE A 554 -26.88 5.29 -17.63
CA PHE A 554 -27.98 4.50 -18.18
C PHE A 554 -29.36 5.02 -17.76
N GLY A 555 -29.45 6.18 -17.07
CA GLY A 555 -30.69 6.77 -16.61
C GLY A 555 -31.26 6.21 -15.29
N GLY A 556 -30.58 5.25 -14.67
CA GLY A 556 -30.98 4.66 -13.39
C GLY A 556 -30.39 5.41 -12.19
N ALA A 557 -30.98 5.21 -11.00
CA ALA A 557 -30.45 5.77 -9.75
C ALA A 557 -29.03 5.25 -9.49
N SER A 558 -28.11 6.16 -9.11
CA SER A 558 -26.76 5.84 -8.69
C SER A 558 -26.43 6.50 -7.34
N ILE A 559 -25.50 5.89 -6.64
CA ILE A 559 -25.02 6.38 -5.35
C ILE A 559 -23.78 7.24 -5.63
N THR A 560 -23.80 8.47 -5.14
CA THR A 560 -22.62 9.35 -5.17
C THR A 560 -22.19 9.71 -3.76
N TYR A 561 -20.90 9.98 -3.58
CA TYR A 561 -20.31 10.40 -2.30
C TYR A 561 -19.01 11.15 -2.56
N LYS A 562 -18.48 11.87 -1.57
CA LYS A 562 -17.18 12.51 -1.65
C LYS A 562 -16.08 11.56 -1.18
N GLY A 563 -14.98 11.50 -1.93
CA GLY A 563 -13.84 10.65 -1.64
C GLY A 563 -12.64 10.96 -2.56
N ILE A 564 -11.56 10.21 -2.41
CA ILE A 564 -10.37 10.33 -3.26
C ILE A 564 -10.62 9.59 -4.56
N ASN A 565 -10.60 10.31 -5.68
CA ASN A 565 -10.76 9.77 -7.03
C ASN A 565 -9.43 9.23 -7.61
N ASP A 566 -9.49 8.67 -8.82
CA ASP A 566 -8.33 8.09 -9.53
C ASP A 566 -7.22 9.12 -9.84
N LYS A 567 -7.52 10.42 -9.75
CA LYS A 567 -6.55 11.51 -9.89
C LYS A 567 -5.95 11.96 -8.55
N ASN A 568 -6.18 11.21 -7.46
CA ASN A 568 -5.80 11.55 -6.10
C ASN A 568 -6.37 12.90 -5.60
N GLN A 569 -7.56 13.28 -6.07
CA GLN A 569 -8.27 14.47 -5.65
C GLN A 569 -9.51 14.08 -4.85
N PHE A 570 -9.81 14.83 -3.78
CA PHE A 570 -11.05 14.67 -3.04
C PHE A 570 -12.20 15.32 -3.80
N GLY A 571 -13.19 14.55 -4.19
CA GLY A 571 -14.31 15.01 -5.00
C GLY A 571 -15.43 13.97 -5.08
N THR A 572 -16.46 14.24 -5.88
CA THR A 572 -17.59 13.35 -6.04
C THR A 572 -17.21 12.10 -6.82
N ILE A 573 -17.58 10.93 -6.29
CA ILE A 573 -17.37 9.60 -6.85
C ILE A 573 -18.72 8.91 -6.97
N GLU A 574 -18.95 8.22 -8.08
CA GLU A 574 -20.09 7.33 -8.27
C GLU A 574 -19.76 5.91 -7.82
N THR A 575 -20.73 5.24 -7.19
CA THR A 575 -20.63 3.83 -6.77
C THR A 575 -21.93 3.06 -7.02
N TYR A 576 -21.85 1.74 -6.93
CA TYR A 576 -22.96 0.82 -7.18
C TYR A 576 -22.79 -0.46 -6.37
N GLY A 577 -23.82 -1.32 -6.36
CA GLY A 577 -23.86 -2.51 -5.51
C GLY A 577 -22.64 -3.42 -5.63
N GLY A 578 -22.16 -3.74 -6.82
CA GLY A 578 -20.97 -4.55 -7.02
C GLY A 578 -19.71 -3.93 -6.41
N ARG A 579 -19.54 -2.60 -6.53
CA ARG A 579 -18.41 -1.89 -5.91
C ARG A 579 -18.54 -1.83 -4.38
N LEU A 580 -19.76 -1.73 -3.83
CA LEU A 580 -19.97 -1.80 -2.39
C LEU A 580 -19.62 -3.19 -1.85
N VAL A 581 -20.02 -4.26 -2.56
CA VAL A 581 -19.67 -5.66 -2.21
C VAL A 581 -18.15 -5.86 -2.29
N GLU A 582 -17.46 -5.32 -3.31
CA GLU A 582 -16.00 -5.35 -3.41
C GLU A 582 -15.35 -4.70 -2.18
N ASN A 583 -15.76 -3.46 -1.83
CA ASN A 583 -15.22 -2.73 -0.69
C ASN A 583 -15.41 -3.51 0.62
N VAL A 584 -16.59 -4.07 0.83
CA VAL A 584 -16.92 -4.86 2.04
C VAL A 584 -16.11 -6.16 2.08
N THR A 585 -16.04 -6.90 0.96
CA THR A 585 -15.25 -8.14 0.87
C THR A 585 -13.78 -7.89 1.19
N GLN A 586 -13.19 -6.87 0.58
CA GLN A 586 -11.80 -6.48 0.83
C GLN A 586 -11.57 -6.00 2.27
N ALA A 587 -12.55 -5.28 2.83
CA ALA A 587 -12.47 -4.81 4.20
C ALA A 587 -12.55 -5.95 5.22
N ILE A 588 -13.43 -6.93 5.01
CA ILE A 588 -13.54 -8.13 5.84
C ILE A 588 -12.27 -8.98 5.73
N ALA A 589 -11.72 -9.17 4.52
CA ALA A 589 -10.46 -9.88 4.32
C ALA A 589 -9.30 -9.20 5.07
N ARG A 590 -9.25 -7.86 5.02
CA ARG A 590 -8.29 -7.07 5.81
C ARG A 590 -8.49 -7.27 7.32
N ASP A 591 -9.73 -7.33 7.79
CA ASP A 591 -10.01 -7.52 9.21
C ASP A 591 -9.64 -8.94 9.68
N CYS A 592 -9.78 -9.96 8.81
CA CYS A 592 -9.25 -11.29 9.06
C CYS A 592 -7.74 -11.29 9.23
N LEU A 593 -7.01 -10.61 8.34
CA LEU A 593 -5.55 -10.48 8.47
C LEU A 593 -5.16 -9.74 9.75
N ALA A 594 -5.84 -8.65 10.08
CA ALA A 594 -5.56 -7.89 11.31
C ALA A 594 -5.73 -8.74 12.58
N GLU A 595 -6.78 -9.56 12.63
CA GLU A 595 -7.01 -10.50 13.73
C GLU A 595 -5.88 -11.53 13.82
N VAL A 596 -5.43 -12.06 12.69
CA VAL A 596 -4.32 -13.03 12.63
C VAL A 596 -3.00 -12.39 13.05
N ILE A 597 -2.71 -11.16 12.63
CA ILE A 597 -1.52 -10.41 13.06
C ILE A 597 -1.50 -10.29 14.59
N GLU A 598 -2.62 -9.90 15.22
CA GLU A 598 -2.72 -9.81 16.68
C GLU A 598 -2.49 -11.17 17.36
N ARG A 599 -3.04 -12.27 16.83
CA ARG A 599 -2.84 -13.62 17.35
C ARG A 599 -1.39 -14.08 17.25
N LEU A 600 -0.75 -13.85 16.11
CA LEU A 600 0.64 -14.23 15.87
C LEU A 600 1.60 -13.43 16.77
N GLU A 601 1.43 -12.11 16.88
CA GLU A 601 2.23 -11.27 17.80
C GLU A 601 2.02 -11.69 19.26
N ALA A 602 0.80 -11.99 19.67
CA ALA A 602 0.49 -12.49 21.02
C ALA A 602 1.10 -13.88 21.29
N ALA A 603 1.22 -14.73 20.27
CA ALA A 603 1.90 -16.02 20.34
C ALA A 603 3.44 -15.91 20.25
N GLY A 604 3.98 -14.69 20.12
CA GLY A 604 5.42 -14.41 20.09
C GLY A 604 6.08 -14.62 18.74
N TYR A 605 5.31 -14.59 17.63
CA TYR A 605 5.85 -14.61 16.27
C TYR A 605 6.16 -13.18 15.80
N PRO A 606 7.44 -12.81 15.65
CA PRO A 606 7.82 -11.44 15.27
C PRO A 606 7.58 -11.21 13.78
N ILE A 607 6.45 -10.62 13.43
CA ILE A 607 6.14 -10.23 12.06
C ILE A 607 7.04 -9.05 11.67
N VAL A 608 7.70 -9.12 10.51
CA VAL A 608 8.61 -8.07 10.00
C VAL A 608 7.99 -7.22 8.90
N PHE A 609 7.06 -7.75 8.16
CA PHE A 609 6.14 -7.06 7.25
C PHE A 609 5.02 -8.02 6.83
N HIS A 610 4.02 -7.49 6.14
CA HIS A 610 2.95 -8.29 5.55
C HIS A 610 2.52 -7.68 4.20
N ILE A 611 1.91 -8.48 3.34
CA ILE A 611 1.48 -8.06 2.00
C ILE A 611 0.08 -8.62 1.74
N HIS A 612 -0.92 -7.74 1.56
CA HIS A 612 -2.32 -8.11 1.27
C HIS A 612 -2.93 -9.08 2.28
N ASP A 613 -2.68 -10.38 2.13
CA ASP A 613 -3.19 -11.51 2.90
C ASP A 613 -2.07 -12.46 3.40
N GLU A 614 -0.82 -12.05 3.23
CA GLU A 614 0.42 -12.75 3.54
C GLU A 614 1.12 -12.11 4.74
N VAL A 615 1.69 -12.90 5.65
CA VAL A 615 2.54 -12.45 6.76
C VAL A 615 3.94 -13.02 6.62
N VAL A 616 4.95 -12.20 6.91
CA VAL A 616 6.36 -12.63 6.91
C VAL A 616 6.93 -12.43 8.31
N ILE A 617 7.41 -13.52 8.88
CA ILE A 617 7.92 -13.63 10.26
C ILE A 617 9.42 -13.93 10.18
N ASP A 618 10.21 -13.27 11.03
CA ASP A 618 11.67 -13.48 11.16
C ASP A 618 11.95 -14.06 12.54
N THR A 619 12.14 -15.36 12.65
CA THR A 619 12.23 -16.06 13.95
C THR A 619 13.33 -17.11 14.00
N ALA A 620 13.84 -17.38 15.21
CA ALA A 620 14.75 -18.52 15.42
C ALA A 620 14.04 -19.84 15.09
N PRO A 621 14.74 -20.81 14.47
CA PRO A 621 14.19 -22.12 14.15
C PRO A 621 14.02 -22.96 15.43
N LEU A 622 12.90 -22.80 16.11
CA LEU A 622 12.58 -23.51 17.34
C LEU A 622 11.53 -24.61 17.08
N PRO A 623 11.56 -25.75 17.81
CA PRO A 623 10.61 -26.85 17.62
C PRO A 623 9.13 -26.46 17.80
N HIS A 624 8.85 -25.39 18.52
CA HIS A 624 7.51 -24.86 18.81
C HIS A 624 7.23 -23.55 18.06
N ARG A 625 7.97 -23.26 17.00
CA ARG A 625 7.78 -22.12 16.10
C ARG A 625 7.91 -22.56 14.65
N THR A 626 6.95 -23.36 14.22
CA THR A 626 6.93 -23.96 12.90
C THR A 626 5.98 -23.23 11.94
N LEU A 627 6.12 -23.51 10.66
CA LEU A 627 5.17 -23.06 9.64
C LEU A 627 3.76 -23.60 9.93
N GLU A 628 3.67 -24.87 10.36
CA GLU A 628 2.41 -25.54 10.68
C GLU A 628 1.66 -24.84 11.83
N ASP A 629 2.40 -24.35 12.84
CA ASP A 629 1.80 -23.58 13.94
C ASP A 629 1.24 -22.25 13.42
N VAL A 630 1.98 -21.56 12.55
CA VAL A 630 1.54 -20.31 11.93
C VAL A 630 0.29 -20.54 11.07
N ILE A 631 0.30 -21.57 10.20
CA ILE A 631 -0.86 -21.96 9.39
C ILE A 631 -2.07 -22.30 10.27
N THR A 632 -1.84 -23.01 11.38
CA THR A 632 -2.89 -23.35 12.35
C THR A 632 -3.51 -22.10 12.95
N ILE A 633 -2.68 -21.13 13.40
CA ILE A 633 -3.16 -19.86 13.97
C ILE A 633 -3.95 -19.05 12.92
N MET A 634 -3.46 -18.98 11.68
CA MET A 634 -4.13 -18.27 10.60
C MET A 634 -5.47 -18.90 10.23
N SER A 635 -5.56 -20.22 10.31
CA SER A 635 -6.77 -20.99 9.92
C SER A 635 -7.82 -21.10 11.04
N GLN A 636 -7.53 -20.61 12.25
CA GLN A 636 -8.48 -20.64 13.37
C GLN A 636 -9.73 -19.81 13.07
N PRO A 637 -10.93 -20.28 13.48
CA PRO A 637 -12.15 -19.52 13.34
C PRO A 637 -12.05 -18.15 14.00
N ILE A 638 -12.63 -17.14 13.34
CA ILE A 638 -12.71 -15.77 13.87
C ILE A 638 -14.09 -15.60 14.52
N PRO A 639 -14.18 -15.11 15.78
CA PRO A 639 -15.44 -15.04 16.52
C PRO A 639 -16.56 -14.29 15.82
N TRP A 640 -16.23 -13.18 15.14
CA TRP A 640 -17.19 -12.36 14.42
C TRP A 640 -17.47 -12.85 12.98
N ALA A 641 -16.75 -13.87 12.48
CA ALA A 641 -16.90 -14.45 11.14
C ALA A 641 -17.25 -15.96 11.21
N GLN A 642 -18.22 -16.33 12.04
CA GLN A 642 -18.61 -17.72 12.22
C GLN A 642 -19.02 -18.36 10.89
N GLY A 643 -18.47 -19.54 10.60
CA GLY A 643 -18.74 -20.28 9.38
C GLY A 643 -17.93 -19.84 8.17
N LEU A 644 -17.10 -18.80 8.26
CA LEU A 644 -16.10 -18.45 7.23
C LEU A 644 -14.97 -19.50 7.24
N PRO A 645 -14.80 -20.30 6.17
CA PRO A 645 -13.72 -21.28 6.12
C PRO A 645 -12.40 -20.59 5.81
N LEU A 646 -11.52 -20.48 6.78
CA LEU A 646 -10.16 -19.96 6.60
C LEU A 646 -9.19 -21.11 6.28
N ALA A 647 -8.20 -20.85 5.46
CA ALA A 647 -7.06 -21.71 5.22
C ALA A 647 -5.87 -20.87 4.79
N ALA A 648 -4.69 -21.29 5.18
CA ALA A 648 -3.43 -20.67 4.79
C ALA A 648 -2.47 -21.73 4.25
N ASP A 649 -1.48 -21.29 3.49
CA ASP A 649 -0.36 -22.07 3.01
C ASP A 649 0.91 -21.22 3.15
N GLY A 650 2.08 -21.81 3.05
CA GLY A 650 3.30 -21.03 3.23
C GLY A 650 4.57 -21.81 2.99
N TRP A 651 5.69 -21.17 3.31
CA TRP A 651 7.02 -21.75 3.17
C TRP A 651 7.99 -21.17 4.21
N THR A 652 9.14 -21.80 4.38
CA THR A 652 10.26 -21.32 5.20
C THR A 652 11.51 -21.17 4.35
N GLY A 653 12.39 -20.25 4.74
CA GLY A 653 13.67 -20.06 4.04
C GLY A 653 14.49 -18.90 4.59
N ASP A 654 15.69 -18.73 4.02
CA ASP A 654 16.64 -17.69 4.46
C ASP A 654 16.35 -16.32 3.85
N PHE A 655 15.56 -16.24 2.79
CA PHE A 655 15.20 -15.01 2.10
C PHE A 655 13.78 -15.07 1.55
N PHE A 656 13.17 -13.90 1.40
CA PHE A 656 11.81 -13.76 0.90
C PHE A 656 11.72 -14.06 -0.60
N LYS A 657 10.75 -14.89 -1.00
CA LYS A 657 10.47 -15.23 -2.41
C LYS A 657 8.96 -15.43 -2.61
N LYS A 658 8.49 -15.30 -3.83
CA LYS A 658 7.13 -15.69 -4.23
C LYS A 658 7.19 -16.27 -5.64
N GLU A 659 6.87 -17.56 -5.75
CA GLU A 659 6.86 -18.33 -7.00
C GLU A 659 5.56 -18.16 -7.79
#